data_65a475f501747b4c540e438afe822699
#
_entry.id   65a475f501747b4c540e438afe822699
#
_cell.length_a   1.000
_cell.length_b   1.000
_cell.length_c   1.000
_cell.angle_alpha   90.00
_cell.angle_beta   90.00
_cell.angle_gamma   90.00
#
_symmetry.space_group_name_H-M   'P 1'
#
loop_
_entity.id
_entity.type
_entity.pdbx_description
1 polymer ?
#
loop_
_entity_poly.entity_id
_entity_poly.type
_entity_poly.pdbx_seq_one_letter_code
_entity_poly.pdbx_strand_id
1 'polypeptide(L)'
;MKIYLCDLVHDIGQRTRVIPLGIGTIACAVKDSYNDQISTKLFIDAKKIIEKLKSDPPDVLAFSNYIWNTRLSLKIAKLAKEIKPNILTVMGGPHARPDQEGLKNFLDKNKQIDAYIPFEGEAPFAALMGECLKKKTFDIKKIGFVKGSFLNLENYKFERLMVKSDDTSKKEKYNSAYYTINRYSSPYLNGDLDEFLDDPSLSPMLESNRGCPYSCTFCAWGVASGNKLIKKNLNRFLDEMWYIGKKTKGDVWFMADANFGIVKDDITIAKTLKEINKKYGFPKRFIYHTAKNNAKLVFQVASILGDSAPINIAVQSFDPKVLEKIKRKNLNNKEISQFIKMHQAEGRTTTTDLLIPQSAETLESHLTSMRLGFELGFDVINTNILRMLPGTEMESDKSRKEFGFKTLWRPMDSGHGFYEGEFIFESDESIMETNTFSIEEMYYVKSIHFLTLLYWLAGVGKPLLKLALNIGINPIDIFIFLAKDQKSELSQKILKPLQQEYKEEWFESEEELIKHYSKKEVYEKLATGEVELKKINLKYFANMIVELDLLSSSIDSIKKYIQENSKIDKELLETVSKLAFDTLKTDLTSPDLSKTIDYKVSKENFDCLKKFQIISKDETYNDEDKSFSLNFYFPEEKFILMTNKLKELNYEKNPKNAIYTVVQLSIGKFLYNVKSNYAVKESSYNFDKNPFERLPEDQKEIAQIHP
;
A
#
# COMPACT_ATOMS: atom_id res chain seq x y z
N MET A 1 17.53 -30.63 -16.20
CA MET A 1 16.68 -29.54 -16.70
C MET A 1 16.99 -28.27 -15.90
N LYS A 2 17.33 -27.20 -16.59
CA LYS A 2 17.68 -25.90 -15.97
C LYS A 2 16.48 -24.97 -16.02
N ILE A 3 16.07 -24.42 -14.88
CA ILE A 3 14.89 -23.54 -14.74
C ILE A 3 15.30 -22.22 -14.13
N TYR A 4 14.94 -21.09 -14.77
CA TYR A 4 15.01 -19.77 -14.16
C TYR A 4 13.62 -19.31 -13.78
N LEU A 5 13.47 -18.86 -12.54
CA LEU A 5 12.22 -18.37 -11.95
C LEU A 5 12.38 -16.88 -11.65
N CYS A 6 11.50 -16.07 -12.17
CA CYS A 6 11.59 -14.62 -12.15
C CYS A 6 10.39 -13.99 -11.46
N ASP A 7 10.67 -13.16 -10.45
CA ASP A 7 9.72 -12.22 -9.84
C ASP A 7 10.30 -10.82 -10.00
N LEU A 8 10.16 -10.28 -11.21
CA LEU A 8 10.93 -9.12 -11.66
C LEU A 8 10.43 -7.82 -11.05
N VAL A 9 11.38 -6.94 -10.76
CA VAL A 9 11.16 -5.56 -10.34
C VAL A 9 11.82 -4.60 -11.32
N HIS A 10 11.16 -3.47 -11.56
CA HIS A 10 11.71 -2.39 -12.38
C HIS A 10 12.86 -1.65 -11.70
N ASP A 11 13.76 -1.08 -12.49
CA ASP A 11 14.91 -0.33 -11.99
C ASP A 11 14.49 1.00 -11.32
N ILE A 12 13.40 1.61 -11.80
CA ILE A 12 12.95 2.94 -11.38
C ILE A 12 11.54 2.87 -10.77
N GLY A 13 11.32 3.59 -9.70
CA GLY A 13 10.01 3.84 -9.11
C GLY A 13 9.56 2.85 -8.02
N GLN A 14 10.13 1.67 -7.93
CA GLN A 14 9.68 0.68 -6.94
C GLN A 14 10.27 0.95 -5.55
N ARG A 15 9.41 1.27 -4.56
CA ARG A 15 9.83 1.66 -3.21
C ARG A 15 10.11 0.49 -2.28
N THR A 16 9.33 -0.58 -2.39
CA THR A 16 9.46 -1.75 -1.52
C THR A 16 9.78 -2.95 -2.37
N ARG A 17 10.99 -3.45 -2.23
CA ARG A 17 11.45 -4.69 -2.85
C ARG A 17 11.32 -5.79 -1.81
N VAL A 18 10.61 -6.85 -2.15
CA VAL A 18 10.39 -7.98 -1.24
C VAL A 18 11.20 -9.19 -1.69
N ILE A 19 11.56 -10.03 -0.73
CA ILE A 19 12.16 -11.33 -1.01
C ILE A 19 11.15 -12.18 -1.80
N PRO A 20 11.55 -12.84 -2.90
CA PRO A 20 10.64 -13.47 -3.86
C PRO A 20 10.12 -14.83 -3.34
N LEU A 21 9.32 -14.81 -2.27
CA LEU A 21 8.79 -16.00 -1.61
C LEU A 21 7.99 -16.89 -2.57
N GLY A 22 7.16 -16.28 -3.44
CA GLY A 22 6.30 -17.03 -4.37
C GLY A 22 7.08 -17.93 -5.33
N ILE A 23 8.12 -17.41 -5.98
CA ILE A 23 8.96 -18.23 -6.87
C ILE A 23 9.89 -19.16 -6.07
N GLY A 24 10.22 -18.82 -4.82
CA GLY A 24 10.93 -19.70 -3.90
C GLY A 24 10.13 -20.97 -3.57
N THR A 25 8.81 -20.84 -3.28
CA THR A 25 7.94 -22.00 -3.03
C THR A 25 7.77 -22.87 -4.28
N ILE A 26 7.74 -22.28 -5.47
CA ILE A 26 7.72 -23.03 -6.74
C ILE A 26 9.04 -23.80 -6.94
N ALA A 27 10.18 -23.17 -6.63
CA ALA A 27 11.49 -23.85 -6.68
C ALA A 27 11.54 -25.07 -5.75
N CYS A 28 11.02 -24.93 -4.51
CA CYS A 28 10.89 -26.06 -3.58
C CYS A 28 10.01 -27.17 -4.16
N ALA A 29 8.87 -26.82 -4.75
CA ALA A 29 7.94 -27.82 -5.27
C ALA A 29 8.55 -28.71 -6.37
N VAL A 30 9.35 -28.12 -7.28
CA VAL A 30 10.02 -28.92 -8.32
C VAL A 30 11.22 -29.68 -7.79
N LYS A 31 12.00 -29.12 -6.86
CA LYS A 31 13.13 -29.81 -6.21
C LYS A 31 12.65 -31.01 -5.41
N ASP A 32 11.62 -30.84 -4.58
CA ASP A 32 11.03 -31.93 -3.77
C ASP A 32 10.41 -33.03 -4.63
N SER A 33 9.93 -32.68 -5.84
CA SER A 33 9.31 -33.64 -6.75
C SER A 33 10.30 -34.41 -7.62
N TYR A 34 11.45 -33.80 -7.98
CA TYR A 34 12.35 -34.36 -9.02
C TYR A 34 13.82 -34.38 -8.62
N ASN A 35 14.18 -33.94 -7.42
CA ASN A 35 15.53 -33.95 -6.87
C ASN A 35 16.57 -33.38 -7.88
N ASP A 36 17.68 -34.04 -8.08
CA ASP A 36 18.82 -33.62 -8.93
C ASP A 36 18.50 -33.54 -10.44
N GLN A 37 17.32 -33.99 -10.88
CA GLN A 37 16.93 -33.85 -12.28
C GLN A 37 16.65 -32.41 -12.71
N ILE A 38 16.43 -31.51 -11.72
CA ILE A 38 16.10 -30.09 -11.94
C ILE A 38 17.03 -29.21 -11.14
N SER A 39 17.61 -28.21 -11.80
CA SER A 39 18.30 -27.08 -11.16
C SER A 39 17.49 -25.81 -11.32
N THR A 40 17.33 -25.04 -10.24
CA THR A 40 16.59 -23.79 -10.25
C THR A 40 17.49 -22.61 -9.91
N LYS A 41 17.22 -21.42 -10.49
CA LYS A 41 17.80 -20.16 -10.08
C LYS A 41 16.71 -19.08 -10.06
N LEU A 42 16.74 -18.24 -9.01
CA LEU A 42 15.76 -17.20 -8.77
C LEU A 42 16.30 -15.84 -9.22
N PHE A 43 15.42 -14.99 -9.78
CA PHE A 43 15.78 -13.65 -10.24
C PHE A 43 14.69 -12.64 -9.87
N ILE A 44 15.12 -11.48 -9.35
CA ILE A 44 14.27 -10.29 -9.16
C ILE A 44 14.75 -9.11 -10.00
N ASP A 45 16.01 -9.11 -10.43
CA ASP A 45 16.64 -8.04 -11.15
C ASP A 45 16.58 -8.31 -12.66
N ALA A 46 16.00 -7.35 -13.40
CA ALA A 46 15.82 -7.48 -14.85
C ALA A 46 17.15 -7.50 -15.62
N LYS A 47 18.15 -6.72 -15.19
CA LYS A 47 19.46 -6.70 -15.85
C LYS A 47 20.22 -8.00 -15.65
N LYS A 48 20.19 -8.52 -14.41
CA LYS A 48 20.85 -9.80 -14.10
C LYS A 48 20.27 -10.97 -14.90
N ILE A 49 18.94 -11.04 -15.08
CA ILE A 49 18.35 -12.09 -15.91
C ILE A 49 18.67 -11.89 -17.38
N ILE A 50 18.68 -10.66 -17.92
CA ILE A 50 19.06 -10.38 -19.30
C ILE A 50 20.50 -10.84 -19.59
N GLU A 51 21.46 -10.48 -18.74
CA GLU A 51 22.87 -10.92 -18.85
C GLU A 51 22.97 -12.46 -18.79
N LYS A 52 22.20 -13.07 -17.88
CA LYS A 52 22.23 -14.52 -17.73
C LYS A 52 21.61 -15.26 -18.90
N LEU A 53 20.55 -14.73 -19.50
CA LEU A 53 19.96 -15.28 -20.73
C LEU A 53 20.94 -15.26 -21.91
N LYS A 54 21.72 -14.19 -22.05
CA LYS A 54 22.73 -14.06 -23.12
C LYS A 54 23.91 -15.02 -22.93
N SER A 55 24.31 -15.29 -21.70
CA SER A 55 25.48 -16.12 -21.39
C SER A 55 25.18 -17.61 -21.18
N ASP A 56 24.01 -17.93 -20.60
CA ASP A 56 23.68 -19.29 -20.18
C ASP A 56 22.14 -19.49 -20.12
N PRO A 57 21.44 -19.50 -21.28
CA PRO A 57 19.99 -19.58 -21.32
C PRO A 57 19.45 -20.90 -20.75
N PRO A 58 18.35 -20.87 -19.94
CA PRO A 58 17.77 -22.05 -19.34
C PRO A 58 16.95 -22.88 -20.36
N ASP A 59 16.46 -24.04 -19.90
CA ASP A 59 15.47 -24.83 -20.65
C ASP A 59 14.06 -24.29 -20.44
N VAL A 60 13.79 -23.78 -19.25
CA VAL A 60 12.50 -23.20 -18.84
C VAL A 60 12.74 -21.86 -18.18
N LEU A 61 11.97 -20.86 -18.61
CA LEU A 61 11.94 -19.51 -18.02
C LEU A 61 10.52 -19.22 -17.53
N ALA A 62 10.36 -19.04 -16.23
CA ALA A 62 9.04 -18.82 -15.64
C ALA A 62 8.98 -17.48 -14.87
N PHE A 63 7.81 -16.84 -14.94
CA PHE A 63 7.57 -15.50 -14.38
C PHE A 63 6.38 -15.48 -13.44
N SER A 64 6.50 -14.75 -12.33
CA SER A 64 5.34 -14.25 -11.64
C SER A 64 4.67 -13.14 -12.45
N ASN A 65 3.34 -13.11 -12.45
CA ASN A 65 2.56 -12.12 -13.19
C ASN A 65 1.69 -11.29 -12.24
N TYR A 66 2.15 -10.11 -11.94
CA TYR A 66 1.47 -9.08 -11.16
C TYR A 66 1.34 -7.80 -11.97
N ILE A 67 0.43 -6.91 -11.55
CA ILE A 67 0.21 -5.61 -12.19
C ILE A 67 1.50 -4.76 -12.31
N TRP A 68 2.46 -4.98 -11.43
CA TRP A 68 3.73 -4.20 -11.39
C TRP A 68 4.89 -4.81 -12.18
N ASN A 69 4.71 -5.95 -12.87
CA ASN A 69 5.80 -6.61 -13.62
C ASN A 69 5.37 -7.35 -14.90
N THR A 70 4.13 -7.21 -15.30
CA THR A 70 3.59 -7.94 -16.46
C THR A 70 4.36 -7.62 -17.74
N ARG A 71 4.48 -6.34 -18.08
CA ARG A 71 5.09 -5.91 -19.34
C ARG A 71 6.59 -6.13 -19.35
N LEU A 72 7.25 -5.95 -18.21
CA LEU A 72 8.66 -6.29 -18.04
C LEU A 72 8.90 -7.79 -18.29
N SER A 73 8.08 -8.65 -17.68
CA SER A 73 8.16 -10.10 -17.85
C SER A 73 7.93 -10.52 -19.31
N LEU A 74 6.95 -9.91 -20.00
CA LEU A 74 6.66 -10.15 -21.41
C LEU A 74 7.82 -9.71 -22.32
N LYS A 75 8.46 -8.56 -22.02
CA LYS A 75 9.67 -8.11 -22.75
C LYS A 75 10.81 -9.11 -22.61
N ILE A 76 11.08 -9.59 -21.41
CA ILE A 76 12.16 -10.55 -21.16
C ILE A 76 11.83 -11.93 -21.75
N ALA A 77 10.57 -12.36 -21.72
CA ALA A 77 10.15 -13.58 -22.39
C ALA A 77 10.37 -13.51 -23.92
N LYS A 78 10.07 -12.37 -24.55
CA LYS A 78 10.34 -12.13 -25.96
C LYS A 78 11.84 -12.23 -26.26
N LEU A 79 12.68 -11.54 -25.49
CA LEU A 79 14.14 -11.62 -25.62
C LEU A 79 14.65 -13.06 -25.46
N ALA A 80 14.12 -13.81 -24.50
CA ALA A 80 14.51 -15.21 -24.29
C ALA A 80 14.19 -16.10 -25.50
N LYS A 81 13.03 -15.89 -26.15
CA LYS A 81 12.67 -16.59 -27.41
C LYS A 81 13.56 -16.20 -28.59
N GLU A 82 14.03 -14.97 -28.64
CA GLU A 82 14.99 -14.50 -29.66
C GLU A 82 16.36 -15.16 -29.47
N ILE A 83 16.82 -15.32 -28.22
CA ILE A 83 18.11 -15.97 -27.87
C ILE A 83 18.04 -17.51 -28.05
N LYS A 84 16.99 -18.14 -27.55
CA LYS A 84 16.79 -19.60 -27.55
C LYS A 84 15.34 -19.92 -27.93
N PRO A 85 15.01 -20.08 -29.24
CA PRO A 85 13.62 -20.25 -29.69
C PRO A 85 12.85 -21.42 -29.01
N ASN A 86 13.56 -22.46 -28.61
CA ASN A 86 12.96 -23.64 -27.98
C ASN A 86 12.85 -23.55 -26.45
N ILE A 87 13.16 -22.40 -25.86
CA ILE A 87 12.95 -22.21 -24.41
C ILE A 87 11.46 -22.30 -24.09
N LEU A 88 11.09 -23.07 -23.05
CA LEU A 88 9.72 -23.08 -22.56
C LEU A 88 9.49 -21.86 -21.66
N THR A 89 8.54 -21.00 -22.02
CA THR A 89 8.18 -19.81 -21.26
C THR A 89 6.86 -20.02 -20.54
N VAL A 90 6.87 -19.86 -19.21
CA VAL A 90 5.70 -20.06 -18.36
C VAL A 90 5.43 -18.77 -17.57
N MET A 91 4.17 -18.39 -17.46
CA MET A 91 3.77 -17.27 -16.64
C MET A 91 2.67 -17.71 -15.65
N GLY A 92 2.62 -17.11 -14.47
CA GLY A 92 1.58 -17.43 -13.48
C GLY A 92 1.41 -16.30 -12.48
N GLY A 93 0.22 -16.20 -11.91
CA GLY A 93 -0.12 -15.16 -10.96
C GLY A 93 -1.48 -14.52 -11.24
N PRO A 94 -1.87 -13.50 -10.46
CA PRO A 94 -3.25 -12.99 -10.46
C PRO A 94 -3.54 -11.96 -11.57
N HIS A 95 -2.56 -11.51 -12.35
CA HIS A 95 -2.77 -10.43 -13.32
C HIS A 95 -3.19 -10.94 -14.72
N ALA A 96 -4.04 -11.95 -14.76
CA ALA A 96 -4.81 -12.36 -15.91
C ALA A 96 -6.15 -12.95 -15.44
N ARG A 97 -7.22 -12.78 -16.18
CA ARG A 97 -8.50 -13.41 -15.86
C ARG A 97 -8.32 -14.93 -15.82
N PRO A 98 -8.69 -15.59 -14.72
CA PRO A 98 -8.38 -17.02 -14.54
C PRO A 98 -9.36 -17.96 -15.25
N ASP A 99 -10.40 -17.44 -15.91
CA ASP A 99 -11.31 -18.21 -16.74
C ASP A 99 -10.69 -18.55 -18.10
N GLN A 100 -11.28 -19.53 -18.79
CA GLN A 100 -10.73 -20.03 -20.05
C GLN A 100 -10.64 -18.95 -21.14
N GLU A 101 -11.63 -18.07 -21.23
CA GLU A 101 -11.65 -17.00 -22.21
C GLU A 101 -10.56 -15.95 -21.91
N GLY A 102 -10.43 -15.54 -20.66
CA GLY A 102 -9.40 -14.59 -20.21
C GLY A 102 -7.99 -15.10 -20.48
N LEU A 103 -7.73 -16.36 -20.13
CA LEU A 103 -6.42 -17.00 -20.38
C LEU A 103 -6.12 -17.15 -21.88
N LYS A 104 -7.14 -17.52 -22.65
CA LYS A 104 -7.02 -17.58 -24.12
C LYS A 104 -6.66 -16.22 -24.68
N ASN A 105 -7.41 -15.18 -24.32
CA ASN A 105 -7.16 -13.81 -24.79
C ASN A 105 -5.76 -13.32 -24.38
N PHE A 106 -5.31 -13.63 -23.17
CA PHE A 106 -3.96 -13.29 -22.72
C PHE A 106 -2.88 -13.97 -23.57
N LEU A 107 -2.97 -15.29 -23.80
CA LEU A 107 -1.98 -16.03 -24.59
C LEU A 107 -2.05 -15.70 -26.08
N ASP A 108 -3.22 -15.40 -26.62
CA ASP A 108 -3.37 -14.97 -28.03
C ASP A 108 -2.65 -13.64 -28.30
N LYS A 109 -2.71 -12.71 -27.35
CA LYS A 109 -1.99 -11.43 -27.43
C LYS A 109 -0.48 -11.59 -27.16
N ASN A 110 -0.06 -12.60 -26.40
CA ASN A 110 1.30 -12.76 -25.88
C ASN A 110 1.92 -14.09 -26.35
N LYS A 111 2.16 -14.24 -27.65
CA LYS A 111 2.66 -15.48 -28.28
C LYS A 111 4.06 -15.92 -27.80
N GLN A 112 4.81 -15.04 -27.13
CA GLN A 112 6.07 -15.36 -26.48
C GLN A 112 5.89 -16.18 -25.17
N ILE A 113 4.64 -16.37 -24.69
CA ILE A 113 4.32 -17.20 -23.53
C ILE A 113 3.70 -18.52 -23.99
N ASP A 114 4.31 -19.63 -23.60
CA ASP A 114 3.85 -20.98 -23.97
C ASP A 114 2.79 -21.53 -23.04
N ALA A 115 2.82 -21.17 -21.76
CA ALA A 115 1.89 -21.65 -20.76
C ALA A 115 1.55 -20.61 -19.69
N TYR A 116 0.31 -20.66 -19.17
CA TYR A 116 -0.11 -19.86 -18.03
C TYR A 116 -0.66 -20.73 -16.89
N ILE A 117 -0.28 -20.41 -15.64
CA ILE A 117 -0.77 -21.07 -14.43
C ILE A 117 -1.57 -20.05 -13.61
N PRO A 118 -2.93 -20.09 -13.64
CA PRO A 118 -3.77 -18.99 -13.21
C PRO A 118 -4.00 -18.87 -11.70
N PHE A 119 -3.75 -19.91 -10.94
CA PHE A 119 -4.05 -19.95 -9.50
C PHE A 119 -2.78 -20.21 -8.68
N GLU A 120 -2.78 -21.27 -7.90
CA GLU A 120 -1.62 -21.75 -7.18
C GLU A 120 -0.57 -22.33 -8.12
N GLY A 121 0.70 -21.99 -7.90
CA GLY A 121 1.78 -22.33 -8.85
C GLY A 121 2.50 -23.65 -8.54
N GLU A 122 2.64 -24.04 -7.29
CA GLU A 122 3.59 -25.07 -6.84
C GLU A 122 3.33 -26.43 -7.50
N ALA A 123 2.16 -27.02 -7.26
CA ALA A 123 1.84 -28.36 -7.78
C ALA A 123 1.60 -28.36 -9.29
N PRO A 124 0.90 -27.39 -9.91
CA PRO A 124 0.75 -27.32 -11.35
C PRO A 124 2.07 -27.13 -12.12
N PHE A 125 2.96 -26.29 -11.60
CA PHE A 125 4.27 -26.10 -12.22
C PHE A 125 5.12 -27.37 -12.12
N ALA A 126 5.13 -28.04 -10.97
CA ALA A 126 5.81 -29.32 -10.83
C ALA A 126 5.23 -30.38 -11.78
N ALA A 127 3.90 -30.42 -11.95
CA ALA A 127 3.26 -31.35 -12.90
C ALA A 127 3.67 -31.07 -14.36
N LEU A 128 3.75 -29.80 -14.77
CA LEU A 128 4.22 -29.41 -16.09
C LEU A 128 5.68 -29.82 -16.31
N MET A 129 6.55 -29.57 -15.33
CA MET A 129 7.96 -30.00 -15.41
C MET A 129 8.11 -31.52 -15.48
N GLY A 130 7.25 -32.27 -14.78
CA GLY A 130 7.21 -33.72 -14.86
C GLY A 130 6.88 -34.25 -16.25
N GLU A 131 5.93 -33.62 -16.94
CA GLU A 131 5.64 -33.99 -18.34
C GLU A 131 6.80 -33.63 -19.30
N CYS A 132 7.49 -32.50 -19.04
CA CYS A 132 8.71 -32.16 -19.80
C CYS A 132 9.80 -33.21 -19.64
N LEU A 133 10.08 -33.66 -18.41
CA LEU A 133 11.06 -34.71 -18.12
C LEU A 133 10.68 -36.03 -18.73
N LYS A 134 9.43 -36.48 -18.55
CA LYS A 134 8.90 -37.74 -19.06
C LYS A 134 8.97 -37.82 -20.59
N LYS A 135 8.58 -36.74 -21.28
CA LYS A 135 8.54 -36.68 -22.75
C LYS A 135 9.84 -36.16 -23.34
N LYS A 136 10.81 -35.77 -22.53
CA LYS A 136 12.13 -35.21 -22.94
C LYS A 136 12.01 -34.08 -23.95
N THR A 137 11.06 -33.15 -23.74
CA THR A 137 10.75 -32.04 -24.63
C THR A 137 10.25 -30.83 -23.89
N PHE A 138 10.48 -29.65 -24.49
CA PHE A 138 9.93 -28.36 -24.07
C PHE A 138 8.91 -27.81 -25.09
N ASP A 139 8.58 -28.57 -26.08
CA ASP A 139 7.57 -28.26 -27.08
C ASP A 139 6.18 -28.55 -26.55
N ILE A 140 5.38 -27.49 -26.29
CA ILE A 140 4.03 -27.61 -25.74
C ILE A 140 3.09 -28.45 -26.61
N LYS A 141 3.29 -28.51 -27.92
CA LYS A 141 2.50 -29.36 -28.83
C LYS A 141 2.73 -30.83 -28.55
N LYS A 142 3.96 -31.21 -28.20
CA LYS A 142 4.31 -32.59 -27.80
C LYS A 142 3.95 -32.86 -26.36
N ILE A 143 4.03 -31.85 -25.44
CA ILE A 143 3.61 -31.98 -24.06
C ILE A 143 2.10 -32.21 -23.98
N GLY A 144 1.31 -31.45 -24.72
CA GLY A 144 -0.14 -31.56 -24.71
C GLY A 144 -0.75 -31.10 -23.39
N PHE A 145 -1.98 -31.52 -23.12
CA PHE A 145 -2.75 -31.09 -21.95
C PHE A 145 -2.10 -31.48 -20.60
N VAL A 146 -1.97 -30.53 -19.70
CA VAL A 146 -1.50 -30.72 -18.31
C VAL A 146 -2.49 -30.04 -17.34
N LYS A 147 -3.01 -30.78 -16.37
CA LYS A 147 -3.91 -30.21 -15.36
C LYS A 147 -3.24 -29.11 -14.56
N GLY A 148 -3.95 -28.02 -14.35
CA GLY A 148 -3.48 -26.83 -13.64
C GLY A 148 -2.70 -25.82 -14.50
N SER A 149 -2.33 -26.19 -15.75
CA SER A 149 -1.64 -25.34 -16.70
C SER A 149 -2.51 -25.12 -17.94
N PHE A 150 -2.58 -23.87 -18.39
CA PHE A 150 -3.24 -23.49 -19.63
C PHE A 150 -2.17 -23.28 -20.69
N LEU A 151 -2.12 -24.19 -21.68
CA LEU A 151 -1.09 -24.20 -22.71
C LEU A 151 -1.55 -23.45 -23.96
N ASN A 152 -0.65 -22.72 -24.60
CA ASN A 152 -0.90 -21.93 -25.81
C ASN A 152 -1.01 -22.85 -27.05
N LEU A 153 -2.09 -23.62 -27.11
CA LEU A 153 -2.39 -24.60 -28.16
C LEU A 153 -3.65 -24.17 -28.92
N GLU A 154 -3.82 -24.65 -30.16
CA GLU A 154 -5.02 -24.35 -30.98
C GLU A 154 -6.32 -24.79 -30.26
N ASN A 155 -6.29 -25.95 -29.60
CA ASN A 155 -7.41 -26.45 -28.80
C ASN A 155 -7.16 -26.21 -27.33
N TYR A 156 -7.53 -25.02 -26.85
CA TYR A 156 -7.38 -24.62 -25.45
C TYR A 156 -8.21 -25.52 -24.53
N LYS A 157 -7.56 -26.14 -23.56
CA LYS A 157 -8.21 -26.91 -22.48
C LYS A 157 -7.59 -26.54 -21.17
N PHE A 158 -8.43 -26.22 -20.17
CA PHE A 158 -8.01 -26.02 -18.81
C PHE A 158 -8.85 -26.87 -17.85
N GLU A 159 -8.17 -27.60 -16.98
CA GLU A 159 -8.76 -28.25 -15.80
C GLU A 159 -7.89 -27.91 -14.59
N ARG A 160 -8.52 -27.42 -13.53
CA ARG A 160 -7.81 -27.15 -12.29
C ARG A 160 -7.21 -28.44 -11.72
N LEU A 161 -5.96 -28.39 -11.28
CA LEU A 161 -5.32 -29.52 -10.61
C LEU A 161 -5.91 -29.69 -9.22
N MET A 162 -6.41 -30.88 -8.93
CA MET A 162 -6.91 -31.25 -7.61
C MET A 162 -5.91 -32.18 -6.93
N VAL A 163 -5.53 -31.87 -5.71
CA VAL A 163 -4.58 -32.66 -4.91
C VAL A 163 -5.28 -33.32 -3.73
N LYS A 164 -4.80 -34.49 -3.29
CA LYS A 164 -5.30 -35.13 -2.09
C LYS A 164 -4.97 -34.27 -0.88
N SER A 165 -5.94 -34.07 0.01
CA SER A 165 -5.73 -33.30 1.24
C SER A 165 -4.78 -34.08 2.18
N ASP A 166 -3.82 -33.35 2.76
CA ASP A 166 -2.93 -33.90 3.80
C ASP A 166 -3.63 -34.01 5.17
N ASP A 167 -4.88 -33.52 5.28
CA ASP A 167 -5.69 -33.62 6.50
C ASP A 167 -6.36 -34.99 6.59
N THR A 168 -5.70 -35.90 7.30
CA THR A 168 -6.17 -37.29 7.53
C THR A 168 -7.43 -37.39 8.38
N SER A 169 -7.87 -36.29 9.02
CA SER A 169 -9.09 -36.27 9.86
C SER A 169 -10.38 -36.16 9.04
N LYS A 170 -10.30 -35.88 7.75
CA LYS A 170 -11.46 -35.77 6.85
C LYS A 170 -11.44 -36.87 5.80
N LYS A 171 -12.60 -37.52 5.59
CA LYS A 171 -12.80 -38.46 4.47
C LYS A 171 -12.21 -37.88 3.20
N GLU A 172 -11.46 -38.70 2.43
CA GLU A 172 -10.74 -38.34 1.21
C GLU A 172 -11.44 -37.25 0.39
N LYS A 173 -11.02 -35.98 0.56
CA LYS A 173 -11.45 -34.88 -0.27
C LYS A 173 -10.26 -34.41 -1.09
N TYR A 174 -10.42 -34.45 -2.41
CA TYR A 174 -9.54 -33.71 -3.29
C TYR A 174 -9.82 -32.23 -3.13
N ASN A 175 -8.79 -31.48 -2.78
CA ASN A 175 -8.84 -30.04 -2.71
C ASN A 175 -8.07 -29.44 -3.89
N SER A 176 -8.31 -28.16 -4.21
CA SER A 176 -7.45 -27.48 -5.18
C SER A 176 -6.00 -27.47 -4.71
N ALA A 177 -5.06 -27.35 -5.61
CA ALA A 177 -3.63 -27.28 -5.31
C ALA A 177 -3.25 -26.15 -4.36
N TYR A 178 -4.16 -25.20 -4.12
CA TYR A 178 -4.03 -24.15 -3.12
C TYR A 178 -3.78 -24.68 -1.69
N TYR A 179 -4.21 -25.91 -1.40
CA TYR A 179 -3.98 -26.57 -0.12
C TYR A 179 -2.57 -27.16 0.05
N THR A 180 -1.67 -26.88 -0.90
CA THR A 180 -0.29 -27.39 -0.85
C THR A 180 0.68 -26.52 -0.02
N ILE A 181 0.19 -25.48 0.68
CA ILE A 181 1.04 -24.58 1.51
C ILE A 181 1.94 -25.32 2.52
N ASN A 182 1.51 -26.53 2.96
CA ASN A 182 2.25 -27.36 3.91
C ASN A 182 2.98 -28.53 3.26
N ARG A 183 2.82 -28.74 1.96
CA ARG A 183 3.27 -29.96 1.28
C ARG A 183 4.77 -29.96 0.96
N TYR A 184 5.27 -28.84 0.47
CA TYR A 184 6.64 -28.73 -0.01
C TYR A 184 7.56 -28.10 1.05
N SER A 185 8.85 -28.31 0.93
CA SER A 185 9.86 -27.72 1.82
C SER A 185 9.81 -26.20 1.84
N SER A 186 10.43 -25.59 2.86
CA SER A 186 10.46 -24.13 3.01
C SER A 186 11.65 -23.54 2.28
N PRO A 187 11.47 -22.55 1.39
CA PRO A 187 12.57 -21.90 0.72
C PRO A 187 13.46 -21.06 1.65
N TYR A 188 12.97 -20.71 2.84
CA TYR A 188 13.78 -20.11 3.89
C TYR A 188 14.63 -21.17 4.61
N LEU A 189 14.01 -22.25 5.09
CA LEU A 189 14.70 -23.24 5.93
C LEU A 189 15.73 -24.08 5.16
N ASN A 190 15.53 -24.25 3.85
CA ASN A 190 16.49 -24.95 2.98
C ASN A 190 17.58 -24.02 2.39
N GLY A 191 17.51 -22.72 2.67
CA GLY A 191 18.49 -21.72 2.25
C GLY A 191 18.36 -21.19 0.82
N ASP A 192 17.30 -21.53 0.08
CA ASP A 192 17.09 -21.07 -1.31
C ASP A 192 16.94 -19.55 -1.41
N LEU A 193 16.55 -18.87 -0.32
CA LEU A 193 16.36 -17.43 -0.26
C LEU A 193 17.48 -16.68 0.50
N ASP A 194 18.58 -17.36 0.85
CA ASP A 194 19.66 -16.77 1.66
C ASP A 194 20.32 -15.57 0.97
N GLU A 195 20.56 -15.64 -0.35
CA GLU A 195 21.17 -14.53 -1.08
C GLU A 195 20.31 -13.24 -1.02
N PHE A 196 18.98 -13.39 -0.89
CA PHE A 196 18.05 -12.27 -0.77
C PHE A 196 17.94 -11.76 0.68
N LEU A 197 18.15 -12.62 1.68
CA LEU A 197 18.19 -12.22 3.09
C LEU A 197 19.43 -11.39 3.42
N ASP A 198 20.52 -11.56 2.68
CA ASP A 198 21.75 -10.79 2.83
C ASP A 198 21.66 -9.37 2.23
N ASP A 199 20.67 -9.07 1.40
CA ASP A 199 20.47 -7.76 0.81
C ASP A 199 19.62 -6.86 1.74
N PRO A 200 20.19 -5.77 2.30
CA PRO A 200 19.47 -4.88 3.23
C PRO A 200 18.35 -4.07 2.55
N SER A 201 18.34 -3.99 1.22
CA SER A 201 17.29 -3.30 0.45
C SER A 201 16.03 -4.15 0.28
N LEU A 202 16.10 -5.45 0.60
CA LEU A 202 14.99 -6.37 0.45
C LEU A 202 14.26 -6.60 1.77
N SER A 203 12.95 -6.60 1.69
CA SER A 203 12.05 -6.88 2.82
C SER A 203 11.69 -8.36 2.86
N PRO A 204 11.98 -9.09 3.96
CA PRO A 204 11.46 -10.43 4.16
C PRO A 204 9.95 -10.48 4.04
N MET A 205 9.45 -11.42 3.22
CA MET A 205 8.03 -11.68 3.05
C MET A 205 7.63 -12.91 3.86
N LEU A 206 6.63 -12.77 4.71
CA LEU A 206 6.07 -13.82 5.56
C LEU A 206 4.68 -14.23 5.06
N GLU A 207 4.35 -15.52 5.10
CA GLU A 207 3.03 -16.04 4.76
C GLU A 207 2.63 -17.10 5.79
N SER A 208 1.68 -16.75 6.70
CA SER A 208 1.16 -17.70 7.70
C SER A 208 -0.10 -18.42 7.24
N ASN A 209 -0.82 -17.79 6.29
CA ASN A 209 -2.03 -18.36 5.71
C ASN A 209 -2.26 -17.82 4.29
N ARG A 210 -3.01 -18.57 3.49
CA ARG A 210 -3.44 -18.22 2.13
C ARG A 210 -4.92 -18.00 2.05
N GLY A 211 -5.31 -17.05 1.18
CA GLY A 211 -6.69 -16.75 0.87
C GLY A 211 -7.32 -15.74 1.80
N CYS A 212 -8.58 -15.47 1.53
CA CYS A 212 -9.39 -14.51 2.27
C CYS A 212 -10.81 -15.07 2.37
N PRO A 213 -11.44 -15.10 3.58
CA PRO A 213 -12.79 -15.63 3.73
C PRO A 213 -13.88 -14.68 3.24
N TYR A 214 -13.53 -13.48 2.80
CA TYR A 214 -14.46 -12.46 2.34
C TYR A 214 -14.57 -12.44 0.81
N SER A 215 -15.72 -11.95 0.31
CA SER A 215 -16.07 -11.89 -1.11
C SER A 215 -16.22 -10.46 -1.63
N CYS A 216 -15.37 -9.53 -1.14
CA CYS A 216 -15.41 -8.16 -1.63
C CYS A 216 -15.25 -8.11 -3.14
N THR A 217 -16.18 -7.46 -3.86
CA THR A 217 -16.29 -7.52 -5.31
C THR A 217 -15.09 -6.99 -6.08
N PHE A 218 -14.36 -6.06 -5.47
CA PHE A 218 -13.17 -5.41 -6.05
C PHE A 218 -11.84 -6.13 -5.77
N CYS A 219 -11.85 -7.21 -4.95
CA CYS A 219 -10.65 -7.76 -4.38
C CYS A 219 -10.33 -9.17 -4.92
N ALA A 220 -9.10 -9.36 -5.38
CA ALA A 220 -8.65 -10.65 -5.95
C ALA A 220 -8.19 -11.68 -4.89
N TRP A 221 -8.00 -11.32 -3.62
CA TRP A 221 -7.42 -12.18 -2.58
C TRP A 221 -8.21 -13.47 -2.31
N GLY A 222 -9.54 -13.43 -2.42
CA GLY A 222 -10.39 -14.60 -2.21
C GLY A 222 -10.61 -15.50 -3.42
N VAL A 223 -10.31 -14.99 -4.62
CA VAL A 223 -10.66 -15.64 -5.89
C VAL A 223 -10.04 -17.04 -6.02
N ALA A 224 -8.75 -17.16 -5.82
CA ALA A 224 -8.04 -18.43 -5.96
C ALA A 224 -8.45 -19.47 -4.89
N SER A 225 -8.70 -19.03 -3.66
CA SER A 225 -9.07 -19.90 -2.52
C SER A 225 -10.56 -20.25 -2.46
N GLY A 226 -11.41 -19.66 -3.32
CA GLY A 226 -12.86 -19.78 -3.21
C GLY A 226 -13.39 -19.22 -1.90
N ASN A 227 -12.87 -18.09 -1.46
CA ASN A 227 -13.18 -17.40 -0.21
C ASN A 227 -12.94 -18.26 1.05
N LYS A 228 -11.87 -19.03 1.05
CA LYS A 228 -11.43 -19.83 2.20
C LYS A 228 -10.07 -19.36 2.69
N LEU A 229 -9.84 -19.59 4.00
CA LEU A 229 -8.56 -19.38 4.65
C LEU A 229 -7.86 -20.73 4.86
N ILE A 230 -6.61 -20.85 4.45
CA ILE A 230 -5.81 -22.07 4.57
C ILE A 230 -4.56 -21.74 5.35
N LYS A 231 -4.42 -22.35 6.54
CA LYS A 231 -3.31 -22.07 7.44
C LYS A 231 -2.06 -22.87 7.09
N LYS A 232 -0.91 -22.25 7.23
CA LYS A 232 0.38 -22.91 7.30
C LYS A 232 0.54 -23.60 8.65
N ASN A 233 1.35 -24.66 8.70
CA ASN A 233 1.73 -25.27 9.97
C ASN A 233 2.44 -24.24 10.84
N LEU A 234 1.90 -23.98 12.04
CA LEU A 234 2.38 -22.89 12.89
C LEU A 234 3.83 -23.11 13.31
N ASN A 235 4.23 -24.32 13.74
CA ASN A 235 5.60 -24.55 14.19
C ASN A 235 6.61 -24.30 13.08
N ARG A 236 6.35 -24.81 11.87
CA ARG A 236 7.18 -24.55 10.68
C ARG A 236 7.27 -23.05 10.38
N PHE A 237 6.16 -22.33 10.49
CA PHE A 237 6.14 -20.89 10.25
C PHE A 237 6.97 -20.12 11.30
N LEU A 238 6.90 -20.51 12.56
CA LEU A 238 7.73 -19.93 13.62
C LEU A 238 9.21 -20.21 13.38
N ASP A 239 9.57 -21.42 12.93
CA ASP A 239 10.94 -21.76 12.55
C ASP A 239 11.45 -20.87 11.40
N GLU A 240 10.62 -20.62 10.38
CA GLU A 240 10.93 -19.70 9.30
C GLU A 240 11.18 -18.27 9.84
N MET A 241 10.35 -17.77 10.75
CA MET A 241 10.53 -16.45 11.36
C MET A 241 11.86 -16.34 12.12
N TRP A 242 12.21 -17.35 12.92
CA TRP A 242 13.47 -17.39 13.63
C TRP A 242 14.68 -17.47 12.68
N TYR A 243 14.56 -18.25 11.60
CA TYR A 243 15.58 -18.33 10.57
C TYR A 243 15.83 -16.97 9.89
N ILE A 244 14.75 -16.31 9.47
CA ILE A 244 14.79 -14.97 8.88
C ILE A 244 15.43 -13.99 9.86
N GLY A 245 14.96 -13.95 11.12
CA GLY A 245 15.50 -13.03 12.13
C GLY A 245 17.00 -13.18 12.37
N LYS A 246 17.52 -14.40 12.26
CA LYS A 246 18.95 -14.68 12.40
C LYS A 246 19.78 -14.21 11.18
N LYS A 247 19.21 -14.26 9.98
CA LYS A 247 19.96 -14.06 8.73
C LYS A 247 19.73 -12.72 8.04
N THR A 248 18.53 -12.15 8.17
CA THR A 248 18.17 -10.95 7.42
C THR A 248 19.01 -9.73 7.78
N LYS A 249 19.22 -8.87 6.77
CA LYS A 249 19.72 -7.50 6.94
C LYS A 249 18.62 -6.46 6.64
N GLY A 250 17.43 -6.89 6.24
CA GLY A 250 16.31 -6.00 5.91
C GLY A 250 15.55 -5.51 7.16
N ASP A 251 15.44 -4.20 7.30
CA ASP A 251 14.79 -3.54 8.45
C ASP A 251 13.27 -3.70 8.47
N VAL A 252 12.66 -3.85 7.30
CA VAL A 252 11.20 -3.91 7.12
C VAL A 252 10.78 -5.32 6.74
N TRP A 253 9.85 -5.92 7.50
CA TRP A 253 9.27 -7.21 7.15
C TRP A 253 7.82 -7.04 6.71
N PHE A 254 7.39 -7.86 5.78
CA PHE A 254 6.08 -7.80 5.17
C PHE A 254 5.30 -9.09 5.39
N MET A 255 4.08 -9.00 5.94
CA MET A 255 3.14 -10.11 6.05
C MET A 255 2.23 -10.14 4.83
N ALA A 256 2.30 -11.22 4.06
CA ALA A 256 1.49 -11.41 2.87
C ALA A 256 0.04 -11.85 3.16
N ASP A 257 -0.29 -12.13 4.42
CA ASP A 257 -1.64 -12.51 4.81
C ASP A 257 -2.65 -11.40 4.55
N ALA A 258 -3.79 -11.73 3.97
CA ALA A 258 -4.84 -10.77 3.65
C ALA A 258 -5.52 -10.15 4.89
N ASN A 259 -5.44 -10.82 6.05
CA ASN A 259 -6.14 -10.42 7.26
C ASN A 259 -5.38 -10.91 8.51
N PHE A 260 -4.33 -10.23 8.90
CA PHE A 260 -3.61 -10.56 10.14
C PHE A 260 -4.42 -10.11 11.36
N GLY A 261 -4.54 -10.96 12.37
CA GLY A 261 -5.48 -10.80 13.49
C GLY A 261 -6.84 -11.48 13.27
N ILE A 262 -6.94 -12.42 12.30
CA ILE A 262 -8.17 -13.16 12.05
C ILE A 262 -8.20 -14.53 12.77
N VAL A 263 -7.05 -15.11 13.06
CA VAL A 263 -6.91 -16.42 13.71
C VAL A 263 -6.14 -16.30 15.02
N LYS A 264 -6.43 -17.20 15.98
CA LYS A 264 -5.76 -17.16 17.30
C LYS A 264 -4.24 -17.34 17.22
N ASP A 265 -3.74 -18.04 16.21
CA ASP A 265 -2.31 -18.25 15.96
C ASP A 265 -1.56 -16.93 15.76
N ASP A 266 -2.25 -15.86 15.29
CA ASP A 266 -1.67 -14.55 15.07
C ASP A 266 -1.12 -13.91 16.34
N ILE A 267 -1.68 -14.24 17.52
CA ILE A 267 -1.13 -13.82 18.82
C ILE A 267 0.26 -14.45 19.04
N THR A 268 0.40 -15.74 18.78
CA THR A 268 1.68 -16.43 18.93
C THR A 268 2.71 -15.89 17.94
N ILE A 269 2.29 -15.63 16.71
CA ILE A 269 3.13 -15.03 15.68
C ILE A 269 3.61 -13.64 16.10
N ALA A 270 2.71 -12.78 16.59
CA ALA A 270 3.06 -11.44 17.07
C ALA A 270 4.04 -11.48 18.27
N LYS A 271 3.84 -12.40 19.22
CA LYS A 271 4.76 -12.60 20.35
C LYS A 271 6.15 -13.03 19.86
N THR A 272 6.20 -14.02 18.97
CA THR A 272 7.47 -14.50 18.39
C THR A 272 8.20 -13.41 17.64
N LEU A 273 7.47 -12.57 16.87
CA LEU A 273 8.07 -11.42 16.18
C LEU A 273 8.73 -10.45 17.17
N LYS A 274 8.07 -10.20 18.31
CA LYS A 274 8.60 -9.36 19.38
C LYS A 274 9.87 -9.94 20.00
N GLU A 275 9.90 -11.24 20.23
CA GLU A 275 11.08 -11.95 20.76
C GLU A 275 12.25 -11.90 19.77
N ILE A 276 11.98 -12.11 18.48
CA ILE A 276 12.98 -11.98 17.40
C ILE A 276 13.55 -10.56 17.36
N ASN A 277 12.66 -9.55 17.40
CA ASN A 277 13.07 -8.14 17.45
C ASN A 277 13.98 -7.85 18.65
N LYS A 278 13.59 -8.32 19.84
CA LYS A 278 14.41 -8.16 21.06
C LYS A 278 15.79 -8.83 20.94
N LYS A 279 15.84 -9.99 20.27
CA LYS A 279 17.09 -10.78 20.16
C LYS A 279 18.03 -10.29 19.06
N TYR A 280 17.49 -9.92 17.90
CA TYR A 280 18.27 -9.62 16.70
C TYR A 280 18.17 -8.17 16.23
N GLY A 281 17.27 -7.35 16.79
CA GLY A 281 17.02 -5.97 16.38
C GLY A 281 16.15 -5.83 15.14
N PHE A 282 15.62 -6.93 14.59
CA PHE A 282 14.75 -6.97 13.40
C PHE A 282 13.39 -7.60 13.72
N PRO A 283 12.32 -7.22 13.01
CA PRO A 283 12.23 -6.05 12.13
C PRO A 283 12.20 -4.74 12.92
N LYS A 284 12.66 -3.65 12.32
CA LYS A 284 12.39 -2.29 12.85
C LYS A 284 10.97 -1.84 12.51
N ARG A 285 10.43 -2.34 11.39
CA ARG A 285 9.05 -2.07 10.95
C ARG A 285 8.41 -3.34 10.40
N PHE A 286 7.18 -3.61 10.81
CA PHE A 286 6.38 -4.74 10.33
C PHE A 286 5.13 -4.23 9.62
N ILE A 287 4.96 -4.60 8.36
CA ILE A 287 3.82 -4.20 7.52
C ILE A 287 2.87 -5.38 7.38
N TYR A 288 1.60 -5.17 7.67
CA TYR A 288 0.56 -6.19 7.56
C TYR A 288 -0.81 -5.60 7.25
N HIS A 289 -1.71 -6.41 6.76
CA HIS A 289 -3.10 -6.05 6.54
C HIS A 289 -3.98 -6.53 7.69
N THR A 290 -4.62 -5.59 8.36
CA THR A 290 -5.46 -5.87 9.55
C THR A 290 -6.74 -6.61 9.17
N ALA A 291 -7.14 -7.60 9.98
CA ALA A 291 -8.44 -8.26 9.83
C ALA A 291 -9.61 -7.28 10.03
N LYS A 292 -10.73 -7.55 9.36
CA LYS A 292 -11.82 -6.59 9.17
C LYS A 292 -12.96 -6.69 10.19
N ASN A 293 -13.02 -7.75 10.98
CA ASN A 293 -14.22 -8.06 11.78
C ASN A 293 -13.92 -8.83 13.09
N ASN A 294 -12.71 -8.78 13.60
CA ASN A 294 -12.36 -9.36 14.90
C ASN A 294 -11.61 -8.32 15.74
N ALA A 295 -12.33 -7.29 16.18
CA ALA A 295 -11.76 -6.15 16.90
C ALA A 295 -10.88 -6.59 18.09
N LYS A 296 -11.34 -7.58 18.89
CA LYS A 296 -10.61 -8.07 20.06
C LYS A 296 -9.24 -8.66 19.68
N LEU A 297 -9.20 -9.54 18.69
CA LEU A 297 -7.98 -10.22 18.29
C LEU A 297 -7.02 -9.26 17.58
N VAL A 298 -7.56 -8.40 16.70
CA VAL A 298 -6.80 -7.35 16.03
C VAL A 298 -6.13 -6.44 17.06
N PHE A 299 -6.89 -6.03 18.08
CA PHE A 299 -6.35 -5.19 19.13
C PHE A 299 -5.23 -5.89 19.93
N GLN A 300 -5.42 -7.15 20.31
CA GLN A 300 -4.40 -7.93 21.03
C GLN A 300 -3.10 -8.01 20.22
N VAL A 301 -3.21 -8.35 18.94
CA VAL A 301 -2.06 -8.44 18.03
C VAL A 301 -1.35 -7.09 17.92
N ALA A 302 -2.11 -6.01 17.68
CA ALA A 302 -1.57 -4.67 17.54
C ALA A 302 -0.87 -4.18 18.81
N SER A 303 -1.43 -4.48 19.99
CA SER A 303 -0.82 -4.14 21.27
C SER A 303 0.48 -4.89 21.54
N ILE A 304 0.60 -6.15 21.09
CA ILE A 304 1.84 -6.92 21.18
C ILE A 304 2.92 -6.32 20.25
N LEU A 305 2.56 -5.98 19.02
CA LEU A 305 3.49 -5.47 18.02
C LEU A 305 3.99 -4.05 18.34
N GLY A 306 3.16 -3.23 18.99
CA GLY A 306 3.54 -1.87 19.40
C GLY A 306 3.84 -0.95 18.21
N ASP A 307 4.79 -0.02 18.39
CA ASP A 307 5.11 1.05 17.43
C ASP A 307 5.76 0.55 16.13
N SER A 308 6.31 -0.67 16.15
CA SER A 308 6.89 -1.28 14.95
C SER A 308 5.87 -1.62 13.87
N ALA A 309 4.57 -1.61 14.20
CA ALA A 309 3.50 -2.06 13.33
C ALA A 309 2.31 -1.08 13.31
N PRO A 310 2.31 -0.09 12.40
CA PRO A 310 1.22 0.86 12.27
C PRO A 310 -0.08 0.15 11.88
N ILE A 311 -1.19 0.67 12.39
CA ILE A 311 -2.50 0.06 12.20
C ILE A 311 -3.25 0.72 11.07
N ASN A 312 -3.75 -0.11 10.15
CA ASN A 312 -4.65 0.30 9.10
C ASN A 312 -6.00 -0.42 9.22
N ILE A 313 -7.05 0.33 9.52
CA ILE A 313 -8.44 -0.14 9.49
C ILE A 313 -9.04 0.26 8.16
N ALA A 314 -8.77 -0.51 7.12
CA ALA A 314 -9.23 -0.23 5.76
C ALA A 314 -10.76 -0.41 5.65
N VAL A 315 -11.54 0.65 5.84
CA VAL A 315 -13.01 0.59 5.77
C VAL A 315 -13.55 0.60 4.34
N GLN A 316 -12.83 1.19 3.40
CA GLN A 316 -13.14 1.36 1.98
C GLN A 316 -14.29 2.35 1.70
N SER A 317 -15.36 2.31 2.46
CA SER A 317 -16.50 3.22 2.52
C SER A 317 -17.20 3.09 3.87
N PHE A 318 -17.91 4.11 4.29
CA PHE A 318 -18.84 4.04 5.44
C PHE A 318 -20.31 4.01 5.00
N ASP A 319 -20.60 4.22 3.72
CA ASP A 319 -21.98 4.21 3.21
C ASP A 319 -22.54 2.78 3.18
N PRO A 320 -23.69 2.51 3.85
CA PRO A 320 -24.27 1.17 3.93
C PRO A 320 -24.66 0.59 2.55
N LYS A 321 -25.12 1.43 1.60
CA LYS A 321 -25.50 0.98 0.25
C LYS A 321 -24.26 0.58 -0.54
N VAL A 322 -23.20 1.36 -0.44
CA VAL A 322 -21.91 1.02 -1.06
C VAL A 322 -21.38 -0.29 -0.49
N LEU A 323 -21.35 -0.42 0.85
CA LEU A 323 -20.86 -1.62 1.54
C LEU A 323 -21.65 -2.89 1.14
N GLU A 324 -22.97 -2.79 1.00
CA GLU A 324 -23.81 -3.87 0.50
C GLU A 324 -23.41 -4.29 -0.92
N LYS A 325 -23.28 -3.32 -1.84
CA LYS A 325 -22.95 -3.59 -3.24
C LYS A 325 -21.56 -4.18 -3.43
N ILE A 326 -20.59 -3.78 -2.62
CA ILE A 326 -19.24 -4.34 -2.65
C ILE A 326 -19.08 -5.60 -1.77
N LYS A 327 -20.16 -6.13 -1.20
CA LYS A 327 -20.20 -7.34 -0.34
C LYS A 327 -19.23 -7.24 0.83
N ARG A 328 -19.18 -6.09 1.49
CA ARG A 328 -18.27 -5.81 2.59
C ARG A 328 -19.01 -5.49 3.90
N LYS A 329 -18.49 -6.05 5.00
CA LYS A 329 -18.90 -5.71 6.35
C LYS A 329 -17.71 -5.15 7.11
N ASN A 330 -17.84 -3.95 7.62
CA ASN A 330 -16.88 -3.29 8.49
C ASN A 330 -17.22 -3.53 9.97
N LEU A 331 -16.28 -3.21 10.86
CA LEU A 331 -16.57 -2.93 12.26
C LEU A 331 -17.58 -1.77 12.35
N ASN A 332 -18.40 -1.74 13.38
CA ASN A 332 -19.30 -0.60 13.57
C ASN A 332 -18.53 0.65 14.05
N ASN A 333 -19.13 1.83 13.90
CA ASN A 333 -18.48 3.11 14.18
C ASN A 333 -18.03 3.24 15.64
N LYS A 334 -18.76 2.64 16.58
CA LYS A 334 -18.43 2.65 18.01
C LYS A 334 -17.16 1.82 18.27
N GLU A 335 -17.07 0.63 17.70
CA GLU A 335 -15.89 -0.23 17.78
C GLU A 335 -14.67 0.46 17.15
N ILE A 336 -14.83 1.07 15.98
CA ILE A 336 -13.77 1.82 15.31
C ILE A 336 -13.28 2.98 16.19
N SER A 337 -14.19 3.80 16.71
CA SER A 337 -13.84 4.94 17.58
C SER A 337 -13.13 4.51 18.85
N GLN A 338 -13.58 3.45 19.50
CA GLN A 338 -12.91 2.90 20.68
C GLN A 338 -11.50 2.41 20.34
N PHE A 339 -11.37 1.69 19.25
CA PHE A 339 -10.09 1.19 18.76
C PHE A 339 -9.10 2.33 18.48
N ILE A 340 -9.56 3.41 17.83
CA ILE A 340 -8.76 4.60 17.56
C ILE A 340 -8.29 5.23 18.88
N LYS A 341 -9.19 5.48 19.82
CA LYS A 341 -8.87 6.10 21.12
C LYS A 341 -7.85 5.28 21.91
N MET A 342 -7.96 3.95 21.87
CA MET A 342 -7.01 3.07 22.56
C MET A 342 -5.61 3.19 21.97
N HIS A 343 -5.49 3.27 20.63
CA HIS A 343 -4.21 3.44 19.96
C HIS A 343 -3.61 4.82 20.17
N GLN A 344 -4.44 5.86 20.12
CA GLN A 344 -3.99 7.22 20.38
C GLN A 344 -3.53 7.41 21.83
N ALA A 345 -4.16 6.72 22.79
CA ALA A 345 -3.70 6.73 24.20
C ALA A 345 -2.30 6.12 24.37
N GLU A 346 -1.87 5.28 23.45
CA GLU A 346 -0.52 4.70 23.41
C GLU A 346 0.43 5.48 22.45
N GLY A 347 0.01 6.64 21.94
CA GLY A 347 0.80 7.48 21.04
C GLY A 347 0.89 6.95 19.60
N ARG A 348 0.04 5.99 19.20
CA ARG A 348 0.09 5.37 17.87
C ARG A 348 -0.82 6.06 16.87
N THR A 349 -0.34 6.12 15.64
CA THR A 349 -1.09 6.65 14.49
C THR A 349 -2.08 5.61 13.97
N THR A 350 -3.30 6.06 13.70
CA THR A 350 -4.37 5.25 13.12
C THR A 350 -4.64 5.66 11.66
N THR A 351 -4.77 4.67 10.80
CA THR A 351 -4.96 4.89 9.36
C THR A 351 -6.22 4.19 8.86
N THR A 352 -6.92 4.80 7.92
CA THR A 352 -7.97 4.16 7.14
C THR A 352 -7.78 4.40 5.64
N ASP A 353 -8.31 3.47 4.82
CA ASP A 353 -8.34 3.59 3.38
C ASP A 353 -9.80 3.70 2.91
N LEU A 354 -10.06 4.66 2.02
CA LEU A 354 -11.27 4.81 1.23
C LEU A 354 -10.93 4.54 -0.23
N LEU A 355 -11.79 3.78 -0.92
CA LEU A 355 -11.66 3.51 -2.37
C LEU A 355 -12.75 4.25 -3.12
N ILE A 356 -12.41 4.83 -4.27
CA ILE A 356 -13.32 5.66 -5.08
C ILE A 356 -13.08 5.43 -6.59
N PRO A 357 -14.14 5.48 -7.44
CA PRO A 357 -15.55 5.35 -7.08
C PRO A 357 -15.93 3.87 -6.90
N GLN A 358 -16.69 3.56 -5.88
CA GLN A 358 -17.22 2.22 -5.64
C GLN A 358 -18.56 2.03 -6.36
N SER A 359 -19.03 0.76 -6.46
CA SER A 359 -20.37 0.44 -6.91
C SER A 359 -21.43 1.18 -6.10
N ALA A 360 -22.32 1.94 -6.77
CA ALA A 360 -23.37 2.75 -6.17
C ALA A 360 -22.90 3.93 -5.27
N GLU A 361 -21.62 4.27 -5.28
CA GLU A 361 -21.10 5.45 -4.58
C GLU A 361 -21.53 6.72 -5.32
N THR A 362 -21.77 7.78 -4.56
CA THR A 362 -22.00 9.15 -5.06
C THR A 362 -20.94 10.07 -4.49
N LEU A 363 -20.74 11.24 -5.08
CA LEU A 363 -19.84 12.26 -4.50
C LEU A 363 -20.19 12.55 -3.04
N GLU A 364 -21.49 12.73 -2.73
CA GLU A 364 -21.93 13.03 -1.35
C GLU A 364 -21.69 11.87 -0.39
N SER A 365 -21.92 10.61 -0.80
CA SER A 365 -21.64 9.45 0.06
C SER A 365 -20.14 9.29 0.32
N HIS A 366 -19.29 9.62 -0.66
CA HIS A 366 -17.85 9.65 -0.47
C HIS A 366 -17.40 10.75 0.50
N LEU A 367 -17.86 11.98 0.29
CA LEU A 367 -17.57 13.09 1.19
C LEU A 367 -18.08 12.84 2.60
N THR A 368 -19.25 12.20 2.74
CA THR A 368 -19.77 11.76 4.05
C THR A 368 -18.88 10.70 4.69
N SER A 369 -18.37 9.75 3.91
CA SER A 369 -17.39 8.78 4.42
C SER A 369 -16.11 9.47 4.90
N MET A 370 -15.62 10.48 4.20
CA MET A 370 -14.48 11.27 4.65
C MET A 370 -14.78 12.06 5.93
N ARG A 371 -15.97 12.73 6.03
CA ARG A 371 -16.40 13.43 7.25
C ARG A 371 -16.41 12.51 8.46
N LEU A 372 -16.99 11.32 8.30
CA LEU A 372 -17.04 10.33 9.36
C LEU A 372 -15.65 9.84 9.77
N GLY A 373 -14.73 9.72 8.83
CA GLY A 373 -13.32 9.41 9.12
C GLY A 373 -12.68 10.43 10.07
N PHE A 374 -12.93 11.73 9.88
CA PHE A 374 -12.47 12.78 10.80
C PHE A 374 -13.18 12.71 12.17
N GLU A 375 -14.49 12.52 12.19
CA GLU A 375 -15.29 12.45 13.41
C GLU A 375 -14.93 11.25 14.28
N LEU A 376 -14.61 10.11 13.68
CA LEU A 376 -14.13 8.93 14.39
C LEU A 376 -12.72 9.11 14.93
N GLY A 377 -11.95 10.08 14.42
CA GLY A 377 -10.64 10.47 14.92
C GLY A 377 -9.46 9.81 14.22
N PHE A 378 -9.59 9.33 12.98
CA PHE A 378 -8.45 8.81 12.22
C PHE A 378 -7.38 9.89 12.00
N ASP A 379 -6.13 9.53 12.27
CA ASP A 379 -4.98 10.40 12.03
C ASP A 379 -4.66 10.52 10.54
N VAL A 380 -4.92 9.45 9.78
CA VAL A 380 -4.64 9.34 8.35
C VAL A 380 -5.86 8.76 7.63
N ILE A 381 -6.35 9.49 6.64
CA ILE A 381 -7.43 9.05 5.74
C ILE A 381 -6.83 9.00 4.34
N ASN A 382 -6.51 7.81 3.88
CA ASN A 382 -6.05 7.59 2.52
C ASN A 382 -7.24 7.49 1.57
N THR A 383 -7.13 8.11 0.41
CA THR A 383 -8.12 8.03 -0.66
C THR A 383 -7.46 7.47 -1.92
N ASN A 384 -7.90 6.31 -2.35
CA ASN A 384 -7.30 5.61 -3.48
C ASN A 384 -8.32 5.42 -4.61
N ILE A 385 -7.87 5.56 -5.85
CA ILE A 385 -8.70 5.23 -7.01
C ILE A 385 -8.84 3.72 -7.09
N LEU A 386 -10.05 3.27 -7.39
CA LEU A 386 -10.36 1.87 -7.52
C LEU A 386 -9.81 1.33 -8.84
N ARG A 387 -8.89 0.38 -8.74
CA ARG A 387 -8.33 -0.33 -9.91
C ARG A 387 -9.21 -1.48 -10.32
N MET A 388 -9.34 -1.69 -11.61
CA MET A 388 -10.02 -2.84 -12.18
C MET A 388 -9.05 -4.03 -12.20
N LEU A 389 -9.16 -4.91 -11.22
CA LEU A 389 -8.26 -6.05 -11.11
C LEU A 389 -8.83 -7.28 -11.85
N PRO A 390 -8.01 -7.96 -12.66
CA PRO A 390 -8.44 -9.14 -13.41
C PRO A 390 -9.00 -10.25 -12.50
N GLY A 391 -10.07 -10.90 -12.95
CA GLY A 391 -10.70 -12.01 -12.26
C GLY A 391 -11.56 -11.66 -11.05
N THR A 392 -11.70 -10.38 -10.70
CA THR A 392 -12.63 -9.92 -9.67
C THR A 392 -14.07 -9.92 -10.17
N GLU A 393 -15.04 -9.98 -9.24
CA GLU A 393 -16.46 -9.86 -9.62
C GLU A 393 -16.75 -8.51 -10.29
N MET A 394 -16.08 -7.45 -9.85
CA MET A 394 -16.24 -6.10 -10.37
C MET A 394 -15.79 -5.98 -11.84
N GLU A 395 -14.80 -6.76 -12.26
CA GLU A 395 -14.28 -6.76 -13.63
C GLU A 395 -15.25 -7.42 -14.62
N SER A 396 -16.18 -8.25 -14.15
CA SER A 396 -17.11 -8.98 -15.01
C SER A 396 -17.99 -8.04 -15.86
N ASP A 397 -18.33 -8.49 -17.09
CA ASP A 397 -19.23 -7.74 -17.99
C ASP A 397 -20.57 -7.40 -17.34
N LYS A 398 -21.06 -8.29 -16.46
CA LYS A 398 -22.28 -8.05 -15.69
C LYS A 398 -22.13 -6.83 -14.79
N SER A 399 -21.06 -6.77 -13.99
CA SER A 399 -20.80 -5.63 -13.08
C SER A 399 -20.52 -4.35 -13.85
N ARG A 400 -19.73 -4.42 -14.93
CA ARG A 400 -19.47 -3.26 -15.81
C ARG A 400 -20.76 -2.64 -16.34
N LYS A 401 -21.74 -3.47 -16.78
CA LYS A 401 -23.04 -2.99 -17.25
C LYS A 401 -23.93 -2.51 -16.12
N GLU A 402 -24.01 -3.25 -15.00
CA GLU A 402 -24.88 -2.92 -13.87
C GLU A 402 -24.53 -1.56 -13.25
N PHE A 403 -23.24 -1.31 -13.07
CA PHE A 403 -22.76 -0.09 -12.41
C PHE A 403 -22.28 1.00 -13.37
N GLY A 404 -22.31 0.74 -14.67
CA GLY A 404 -21.90 1.70 -15.70
C GLY A 404 -20.42 2.10 -15.59
N PHE A 405 -19.54 1.16 -15.22
CA PHE A 405 -18.12 1.46 -15.06
C PHE A 405 -17.49 1.92 -16.37
N LYS A 406 -16.92 3.14 -16.35
CA LYS A 406 -15.99 3.62 -17.37
C LYS A 406 -14.60 3.66 -16.77
N THR A 407 -13.69 3.01 -17.45
CA THR A 407 -12.30 2.87 -17.00
C THR A 407 -11.37 3.65 -17.93
N LEU A 408 -10.30 4.19 -17.35
CA LEU A 408 -9.21 4.81 -18.07
C LEU A 408 -7.88 4.17 -17.65
N TRP A 409 -6.88 4.37 -18.49
CA TRP A 409 -5.56 3.79 -18.34
C TRP A 409 -4.52 4.87 -18.03
N ARG A 410 -3.56 4.56 -17.16
CA ARG A 410 -2.40 5.42 -16.91
C ARG A 410 -1.15 4.60 -16.64
N PRO A 411 0.05 5.20 -16.76
CA PRO A 411 1.27 4.53 -16.33
C PRO A 411 1.27 4.40 -14.80
N MET A 412 1.76 3.28 -14.30
CA MET A 412 2.03 3.13 -12.88
C MET A 412 3.23 4.00 -12.47
N ASP A 413 3.07 4.74 -11.39
CA ASP A 413 4.10 5.61 -10.82
C ASP A 413 5.26 4.87 -10.14
N SER A 414 5.24 3.54 -10.14
CA SER A 414 6.15 2.70 -9.36
C SER A 414 6.78 1.55 -10.16
N GLY A 415 6.75 1.58 -11.48
CA GLY A 415 7.27 0.46 -12.26
C GLY A 415 7.64 0.83 -13.68
N HIS A 416 8.88 1.28 -13.92
CA HIS A 416 9.39 1.52 -15.27
C HIS A 416 10.91 1.41 -15.33
N GLY A 417 11.45 1.32 -16.54
CA GLY A 417 12.88 1.26 -16.80
C GLY A 417 13.21 1.15 -18.27
N PHE A 418 14.51 1.17 -18.58
CA PHE A 418 15.03 1.00 -19.94
C PHE A 418 15.73 -0.36 -20.06
N TYR A 419 15.21 -1.20 -20.93
CA TYR A 419 15.70 -2.57 -21.13
C TYR A 419 15.93 -2.87 -22.62
N GLU A 420 17.18 -3.18 -22.98
CA GLU A 420 17.59 -3.45 -24.36
C GLU A 420 17.13 -2.36 -25.34
N GLY A 421 17.29 -1.10 -24.95
CA GLY A 421 16.97 0.05 -25.78
C GLY A 421 15.48 0.44 -25.82
N GLU A 422 14.61 -0.22 -25.06
CA GLU A 422 13.19 0.09 -24.99
C GLU A 422 12.79 0.61 -23.62
N PHE A 423 11.90 1.59 -23.56
CA PHE A 423 11.25 2.04 -22.34
C PHE A 423 10.06 1.12 -22.03
N ILE A 424 10.14 0.44 -20.90
CA ILE A 424 9.09 -0.47 -20.44
C ILE A 424 8.52 0.12 -19.14
N PHE A 425 7.22 0.21 -19.08
CA PHE A 425 6.47 0.67 -17.91
C PHE A 425 5.24 -0.19 -17.72
N GLU A 426 4.77 -0.28 -16.49
CA GLU A 426 3.50 -0.92 -16.16
C GLU A 426 2.36 0.08 -16.22
N SER A 427 1.16 -0.40 -16.49
CA SER A 427 -0.08 0.38 -16.58
C SER A 427 -1.12 -0.11 -15.58
N ASP A 428 -2.02 0.76 -15.20
CA ASP A 428 -3.21 0.37 -14.45
C ASP A 428 -4.50 0.83 -15.15
N GLU A 429 -5.50 -0.07 -15.16
CA GLU A 429 -6.88 0.23 -15.50
C GLU A 429 -7.59 0.67 -14.23
N SER A 430 -8.16 1.87 -14.21
CA SER A 430 -8.86 2.41 -13.04
C SER A 430 -10.26 2.86 -13.41
N ILE A 431 -11.20 2.70 -12.47
CA ILE A 431 -12.57 3.18 -12.65
C ILE A 431 -12.56 4.69 -12.44
N MET A 432 -13.04 5.44 -13.44
CA MET A 432 -13.12 6.90 -13.38
C MET A 432 -14.55 7.43 -13.31
N GLU A 433 -15.51 6.63 -13.77
CA GLU A 433 -16.94 6.98 -13.77
C GLU A 433 -17.80 5.74 -13.49
N THR A 434 -18.95 5.97 -12.85
CA THR A 434 -20.02 4.97 -12.67
C THR A 434 -21.36 5.61 -13.01
N ASN A 435 -22.45 4.83 -12.99
CA ASN A 435 -23.79 5.38 -13.17
C ASN A 435 -24.28 6.32 -12.05
N THR A 436 -23.52 6.44 -10.94
CA THR A 436 -23.84 7.29 -9.78
C THR A 436 -22.72 8.27 -9.42
N PHE A 437 -21.60 8.23 -10.14
CA PHE A 437 -20.43 9.06 -9.89
C PHE A 437 -19.79 9.44 -11.24
N SER A 438 -19.88 10.71 -11.62
CA SER A 438 -19.38 11.20 -12.90
C SER A 438 -17.86 11.43 -12.90
N ILE A 439 -17.25 11.47 -14.07
CA ILE A 439 -15.83 11.78 -14.24
C ILE A 439 -15.50 13.21 -13.78
N GLU A 440 -16.43 14.16 -13.94
CA GLU A 440 -16.25 15.54 -13.47
C GLU A 440 -16.21 15.60 -11.94
N GLU A 441 -17.06 14.80 -11.27
CA GLU A 441 -17.00 14.65 -9.81
C GLU A 441 -15.68 14.01 -9.37
N MET A 442 -15.13 13.06 -10.16
CA MET A 442 -13.81 12.47 -9.89
C MET A 442 -12.72 13.55 -9.92
N TYR A 443 -12.72 14.42 -10.92
CA TYR A 443 -11.75 15.52 -11.00
C TYR A 443 -11.92 16.54 -9.88
N TYR A 444 -13.15 16.85 -9.52
CA TYR A 444 -13.44 17.75 -8.39
C TYR A 444 -12.96 17.17 -7.05
N VAL A 445 -13.28 15.92 -6.77
CA VAL A 445 -12.91 15.29 -5.48
C VAL A 445 -11.40 15.14 -5.30
N LYS A 446 -10.62 15.12 -6.39
CA LYS A 446 -9.15 15.13 -6.30
C LYS A 446 -8.60 16.39 -5.65
N SER A 447 -9.27 17.53 -5.80
CA SER A 447 -8.91 18.73 -5.04
C SER A 447 -9.14 18.54 -3.55
N ILE A 448 -10.25 17.93 -3.16
CA ILE A 448 -10.56 17.62 -1.74
C ILE A 448 -9.52 16.63 -1.16
N HIS A 449 -9.15 15.60 -1.93
CA HIS A 449 -8.12 14.66 -1.54
C HIS A 449 -6.74 15.32 -1.37
N PHE A 450 -6.40 16.25 -2.28
CA PHE A 450 -5.16 17.01 -2.19
C PHE A 450 -5.15 17.92 -0.95
N LEU A 451 -6.25 18.63 -0.66
CA LEU A 451 -6.38 19.44 0.53
C LEU A 451 -6.32 18.61 1.82
N THR A 452 -6.90 17.40 1.80
CA THR A 452 -6.77 16.43 2.90
C THR A 452 -5.30 16.01 3.11
N LEU A 453 -4.58 15.73 2.02
CA LEU A 453 -3.14 15.42 2.05
C LEU A 453 -2.34 16.59 2.65
N LEU A 454 -2.54 17.80 2.14
CA LEU A 454 -1.79 19.00 2.53
C LEU A 454 -2.05 19.38 3.99
N TYR A 455 -3.32 19.61 4.32
CA TYR A 455 -3.67 20.23 5.60
C TYR A 455 -3.79 19.23 6.74
N TRP A 456 -4.23 18.02 6.48
CA TRP A 456 -4.41 17.02 7.53
C TRP A 456 -3.26 16.04 7.63
N LEU A 457 -2.95 15.33 6.54
CA LEU A 457 -1.93 14.28 6.56
C LEU A 457 -0.52 14.86 6.73
N ALA A 458 -0.16 15.85 5.91
CA ALA A 458 1.11 16.55 6.04
C ALA A 458 1.15 17.51 7.24
N GLY A 459 0.00 17.86 7.80
CA GLY A 459 -0.13 18.63 9.04
C GLY A 459 -0.05 20.13 8.88
N VAL A 460 -0.02 20.65 7.67
CA VAL A 460 -0.04 22.10 7.41
C VAL A 460 -1.36 22.70 7.91
N GLY A 461 -1.30 23.54 8.94
CA GLY A 461 -2.53 24.08 9.54
C GLY A 461 -3.38 23.10 10.35
N LYS A 462 -2.88 21.90 10.65
CA LYS A 462 -3.59 20.89 11.45
C LYS A 462 -4.15 21.39 12.79
N PRO A 463 -3.48 22.29 13.54
CA PRO A 463 -4.06 22.90 14.73
C PRO A 463 -5.41 23.59 14.49
N LEU A 464 -5.57 24.34 13.39
CA LEU A 464 -6.85 24.97 13.03
C LEU A 464 -7.94 23.95 12.70
N LEU A 465 -7.60 22.88 11.98
CA LEU A 465 -8.54 21.81 11.65
C LEU A 465 -8.98 21.03 12.88
N LYS A 466 -8.08 20.81 13.84
CA LYS A 466 -8.43 20.23 15.14
C LYS A 466 -9.37 21.12 15.92
N LEU A 467 -9.10 22.43 15.96
CA LEU A 467 -9.99 23.40 16.57
C LEU A 467 -11.38 23.34 15.93
N ALA A 468 -11.45 23.42 14.60
CA ALA A 468 -12.69 23.35 13.83
C ALA A 468 -13.50 22.10 14.18
N LEU A 469 -12.87 20.93 14.17
CA LEU A 469 -13.53 19.66 14.48
C LEU A 469 -14.11 19.64 15.91
N ASN A 470 -13.37 20.18 16.88
CA ASN A 470 -13.82 20.23 18.29
C ASN A 470 -14.98 21.19 18.53
N ILE A 471 -15.20 22.18 17.65
CA ILE A 471 -16.34 23.10 17.71
C ILE A 471 -17.46 22.74 16.73
N GLY A 472 -17.41 21.53 16.14
CA GLY A 472 -18.45 20.98 15.27
C GLY A 472 -18.34 21.35 13.79
N ILE A 473 -17.21 21.92 13.33
CA ILE A 473 -16.94 22.21 11.91
C ILE A 473 -16.05 21.08 11.36
N ASN A 474 -16.57 20.32 10.41
CA ASN A 474 -15.81 19.22 9.82
C ASN A 474 -14.75 19.74 8.81
N PRO A 475 -13.50 19.25 8.81
CA PRO A 475 -12.47 19.65 7.84
C PRO A 475 -12.91 19.54 6.38
N ILE A 476 -13.76 18.57 6.03
CA ILE A 476 -14.28 18.43 4.66
C ILE A 476 -15.09 19.64 4.22
N ASP A 477 -15.84 20.26 5.12
CA ASP A 477 -16.63 21.45 4.77
C ASP A 477 -15.73 22.65 4.49
N ILE A 478 -14.61 22.78 5.21
CA ILE A 478 -13.55 23.74 4.95
C ILE A 478 -12.91 23.49 3.57
N PHE A 479 -12.59 22.23 3.26
CA PHE A 479 -11.97 21.86 1.98
C PHE A 479 -12.91 22.09 0.80
N ILE A 480 -14.21 21.84 0.96
CA ILE A 480 -15.25 22.17 -0.01
C ILE A 480 -15.31 23.69 -0.23
N PHE A 481 -15.25 24.49 0.83
CA PHE A 481 -15.22 25.95 0.74
C PHE A 481 -14.00 26.42 -0.06
N LEU A 482 -12.79 25.93 0.28
CA LEU A 482 -11.55 26.28 -0.43
C LEU A 482 -11.59 25.86 -1.91
N ALA A 483 -12.13 24.68 -2.21
CA ALA A 483 -12.22 24.16 -3.58
C ALA A 483 -13.28 24.91 -4.44
N LYS A 484 -14.33 25.43 -3.81
CA LYS A 484 -15.37 26.22 -4.50
C LYS A 484 -14.95 27.63 -4.85
N ASP A 485 -13.98 28.22 -4.15
CA ASP A 485 -13.49 29.56 -4.47
C ASP A 485 -12.57 29.54 -5.69
N GLN A 486 -13.19 29.57 -6.86
CA GLN A 486 -12.51 29.50 -8.14
C GLN A 486 -11.62 30.73 -8.43
N LYS A 487 -11.74 31.82 -7.67
CA LYS A 487 -10.97 33.07 -7.86
C LYS A 487 -9.77 33.15 -6.92
N SER A 488 -9.69 32.34 -5.88
CA SER A 488 -8.57 32.33 -4.94
C SER A 488 -7.24 31.99 -5.64
N GLU A 489 -6.15 32.53 -5.13
CA GLU A 489 -4.82 32.15 -5.61
C GLU A 489 -4.54 30.65 -5.47
N LEU A 490 -5.02 30.03 -4.39
CA LEU A 490 -4.94 28.59 -4.19
C LEU A 490 -5.60 27.84 -5.36
N SER A 491 -6.80 28.26 -5.76
CA SER A 491 -7.50 27.64 -6.89
C SER A 491 -6.75 27.86 -8.21
N GLN A 492 -6.30 29.10 -8.49
CA GLN A 492 -5.64 29.43 -9.75
C GLN A 492 -4.26 28.81 -9.90
N LYS A 493 -3.43 28.84 -8.84
CA LYS A 493 -2.04 28.37 -8.89
C LYS A 493 -1.88 26.87 -8.62
N ILE A 494 -2.82 26.25 -7.90
CA ILE A 494 -2.68 24.87 -7.42
C ILE A 494 -3.84 23.97 -7.89
N LEU A 495 -5.10 24.26 -7.49
CA LEU A 495 -6.18 23.27 -7.67
C LEU A 495 -6.58 23.09 -9.13
N LYS A 496 -6.69 24.15 -9.92
CA LYS A 496 -7.00 24.05 -11.35
C LYS A 496 -5.87 23.39 -12.15
N PRO A 497 -4.60 23.79 -12.01
CA PRO A 497 -3.50 23.09 -12.65
C PRO A 497 -3.40 21.62 -12.24
N LEU A 498 -3.62 21.28 -10.96
CA LEU A 498 -3.68 19.91 -10.48
C LEU A 498 -4.77 19.10 -11.17
N GLN A 499 -6.00 19.66 -11.27
CA GLN A 499 -7.11 18.99 -11.97
C GLN A 499 -6.81 18.82 -13.47
N GLN A 500 -6.22 19.82 -14.11
CA GLN A 500 -5.90 19.75 -15.52
C GLN A 500 -4.84 18.68 -15.80
N GLU A 501 -3.74 18.68 -15.05
CA GLU A 501 -2.69 17.65 -15.20
C GLU A 501 -3.22 16.26 -14.86
N TYR A 502 -4.12 16.18 -13.88
CA TYR A 502 -4.77 14.93 -13.54
C TYR A 502 -5.66 14.39 -14.67
N LYS A 503 -6.30 15.26 -15.47
CA LYS A 503 -7.06 14.86 -16.69
C LYS A 503 -6.13 14.33 -17.76
N GLU A 504 -4.97 14.95 -17.93
CA GLU A 504 -3.99 14.62 -18.97
C GLU A 504 -3.21 13.31 -18.70
N GLU A 505 -3.27 12.79 -17.46
CA GLU A 505 -2.61 11.54 -17.07
C GLU A 505 -3.30 10.30 -17.64
N TRP A 506 -4.57 10.42 -18.10
CA TRP A 506 -5.43 9.29 -18.44
C TRP A 506 -5.62 9.10 -19.93
N PHE A 507 -5.72 7.84 -20.33
CA PHE A 507 -5.91 7.39 -21.72
C PHE A 507 -7.12 6.48 -21.81
N GLU A 508 -7.82 6.51 -22.97
CA GLU A 508 -9.03 5.70 -23.20
C GLU A 508 -8.71 4.19 -23.34
N SER A 509 -7.47 3.85 -23.72
CA SER A 509 -7.04 2.47 -23.83
C SER A 509 -5.57 2.28 -23.47
N GLU A 510 -5.19 1.06 -23.13
CA GLU A 510 -3.79 0.69 -22.92
C GLU A 510 -2.96 0.86 -24.19
N GLU A 511 -3.55 0.59 -25.36
CA GLU A 511 -2.91 0.75 -26.66
C GLU A 511 -2.56 2.22 -26.93
N GLU A 512 -3.44 3.16 -26.63
CA GLU A 512 -3.15 4.60 -26.76
C GLU A 512 -2.07 5.06 -25.78
N LEU A 513 -2.12 4.59 -24.56
CA LEU A 513 -1.11 4.85 -23.55
C LEU A 513 0.27 4.36 -24.02
N ILE A 514 0.36 3.12 -24.51
CA ILE A 514 1.59 2.54 -25.03
C ILE A 514 2.10 3.37 -26.22
N LYS A 515 1.22 3.70 -27.17
CA LYS A 515 1.55 4.49 -28.36
C LYS A 515 2.09 5.87 -27.96
N HIS A 516 1.52 6.51 -26.93
CA HIS A 516 1.99 7.80 -26.44
C HIS A 516 3.43 7.74 -25.93
N TYR A 517 3.73 6.81 -25.01
CA TYR A 517 5.05 6.68 -24.40
C TYR A 517 6.10 6.01 -25.31
N SER A 518 5.68 5.42 -26.43
CA SER A 518 6.59 4.90 -27.47
C SER A 518 7.03 5.95 -28.50
N LYS A 519 6.47 7.17 -28.44
CA LYS A 519 6.91 8.26 -29.31
C LYS A 519 8.33 8.68 -28.95
N LYS A 520 9.20 8.82 -29.97
CA LYS A 520 10.62 9.13 -29.78
C LYS A 520 10.85 10.38 -28.91
N GLU A 521 10.09 11.44 -29.17
CA GLU A 521 10.15 12.70 -28.43
C GLU A 521 9.77 12.57 -26.94
N VAL A 522 8.80 11.70 -26.59
CA VAL A 522 8.41 11.41 -25.21
C VAL A 522 9.45 10.50 -24.56
N TYR A 523 9.86 9.45 -25.26
CA TYR A 523 10.88 8.50 -24.83
C TYR A 523 12.22 9.17 -24.52
N GLU A 524 12.70 10.07 -25.40
CA GLU A 524 13.96 10.77 -25.19
C GLU A 524 13.92 11.68 -23.96
N LYS A 525 12.81 12.36 -23.73
CA LYS A 525 12.61 13.19 -22.53
C LYS A 525 12.58 12.36 -21.24
N LEU A 526 11.98 11.16 -21.29
CA LEU A 526 12.02 10.23 -20.16
C LEU A 526 13.44 9.67 -19.94
N ALA A 527 14.14 9.33 -21.01
CA ALA A 527 15.51 8.80 -20.96
C ALA A 527 16.53 9.81 -20.41
N THR A 528 16.34 11.10 -20.72
CA THR A 528 17.19 12.19 -20.22
C THR A 528 16.78 12.71 -18.85
N GLY A 529 15.63 12.25 -18.30
CA GLY A 529 15.07 12.78 -17.06
C GLY A 529 14.46 14.18 -17.18
N GLU A 530 14.26 14.69 -18.40
CA GLU A 530 13.56 15.96 -18.63
C GLU A 530 12.09 15.85 -18.23
N VAL A 531 11.47 14.70 -18.47
CA VAL A 531 10.15 14.32 -18.00
C VAL A 531 10.27 13.12 -17.09
N GLU A 532 9.61 13.13 -15.96
CA GLU A 532 9.53 12.03 -15.02
C GLU A 532 8.06 11.66 -14.79
N LEU A 533 7.79 10.37 -14.61
CA LEU A 533 6.46 9.90 -14.16
C LEU A 533 6.30 10.25 -12.68
N LYS A 534 5.77 11.44 -12.40
CA LYS A 534 5.64 11.99 -11.06
C LYS A 534 4.26 11.76 -10.49
N LYS A 535 4.21 11.51 -9.18
CA LYS A 535 2.94 11.55 -8.41
C LYS A 535 2.43 12.98 -8.34
N ILE A 536 1.36 13.26 -9.05
CA ILE A 536 0.77 14.61 -9.16
C ILE A 536 0.54 15.24 -7.79
N ASN A 537 -0.03 14.49 -6.84
CA ASN A 537 -0.27 15.00 -5.48
C ASN A 537 1.03 15.46 -4.79
N LEU A 538 2.14 14.73 -4.94
CA LEU A 538 3.42 15.09 -4.32
C LEU A 538 4.08 16.26 -5.06
N LYS A 539 3.90 16.38 -6.37
CA LYS A 539 4.35 17.51 -7.17
C LYS A 539 3.68 18.80 -6.69
N TYR A 540 2.35 18.78 -6.56
CA TYR A 540 1.62 19.97 -6.10
C TYR A 540 1.82 20.25 -4.61
N PHE A 541 2.06 19.24 -3.79
CA PHE A 541 2.54 19.42 -2.43
C PHE A 541 3.86 20.17 -2.39
N ALA A 542 4.84 19.78 -3.20
CA ALA A 542 6.13 20.48 -3.30
C ALA A 542 5.95 21.94 -3.78
N ASN A 543 5.04 22.18 -4.74
CA ASN A 543 4.71 23.52 -5.19
C ASN A 543 4.17 24.40 -4.05
N MET A 544 3.29 23.86 -3.19
CA MET A 544 2.75 24.59 -2.03
C MET A 544 3.81 24.92 -0.98
N ILE A 545 4.72 23.97 -0.69
CA ILE A 545 5.74 24.16 0.36
C ILE A 545 6.74 25.27 0.00
N VAL A 546 6.99 25.54 -1.27
CA VAL A 546 7.89 26.64 -1.70
C VAL A 546 7.17 27.99 -1.83
N GLU A 547 5.85 28.00 -1.87
CA GLU A 547 5.04 29.23 -2.04
C GLU A 547 4.46 29.67 -0.67
N LEU A 548 5.32 30.16 0.23
CA LEU A 548 4.94 30.46 1.62
C LEU A 548 3.83 31.48 1.74
N ASP A 549 3.79 32.49 0.88
CA ASP A 549 2.72 33.52 0.88
C ASP A 549 1.36 32.89 0.52
N LEU A 550 1.36 32.01 -0.47
CA LEU A 550 0.17 31.26 -0.87
C LEU A 550 -0.30 30.34 0.25
N LEU A 551 0.64 29.69 0.93
CA LEU A 551 0.36 28.82 2.06
C LEU A 551 -0.24 29.61 3.23
N SER A 552 0.33 30.76 3.57
CA SER A 552 -0.19 31.67 4.60
C SER A 552 -1.60 32.17 4.26
N SER A 553 -1.81 32.67 3.04
CA SER A 553 -3.13 33.14 2.56
C SER A 553 -4.20 32.03 2.63
N SER A 554 -3.80 30.78 2.36
CA SER A 554 -4.73 29.66 2.44
C SER A 554 -5.09 29.29 3.91
N ILE A 555 -4.15 29.41 4.84
CA ILE A 555 -4.40 29.26 6.29
C ILE A 555 -5.35 30.38 6.78
N ASP A 556 -5.17 31.61 6.32
CA ASP A 556 -6.07 32.72 6.62
C ASP A 556 -7.49 32.48 6.09
N SER A 557 -7.61 31.84 4.93
CA SER A 557 -8.91 31.45 4.39
C SER A 557 -9.61 30.40 5.25
N ILE A 558 -8.86 29.42 5.79
CA ILE A 558 -9.37 28.45 6.77
C ILE A 558 -9.85 29.16 8.04
N LYS A 559 -9.02 30.07 8.59
CA LYS A 559 -9.36 30.87 9.77
C LYS A 559 -10.64 31.67 9.56
N LYS A 560 -10.76 32.35 8.41
CA LYS A 560 -11.95 33.12 8.03
C LYS A 560 -13.20 32.24 8.00
N TYR A 561 -13.13 31.06 7.37
CA TYR A 561 -14.26 30.12 7.35
C TYR A 561 -14.71 29.72 8.76
N ILE A 562 -13.77 29.39 9.65
CA ILE A 562 -14.07 29.03 11.04
C ILE A 562 -14.74 30.20 11.77
N GLN A 563 -14.24 31.42 11.60
CA GLN A 563 -14.78 32.63 12.19
C GLN A 563 -16.21 32.93 11.73
N GLU A 564 -16.51 32.75 10.45
CA GLU A 564 -17.84 33.02 9.86
C GLU A 564 -18.88 31.95 10.24
N ASN A 565 -18.45 30.73 10.51
CA ASN A 565 -19.33 29.58 10.77
C ASN A 565 -19.37 29.13 12.24
N SER A 566 -18.81 29.91 13.16
CA SER A 566 -18.82 29.61 14.59
C SER A 566 -18.88 30.87 15.47
N LYS A 567 -19.18 30.67 16.74
CA LYS A 567 -19.10 31.70 17.78
C LYS A 567 -17.81 31.56 18.61
N ILE A 568 -16.72 31.12 17.96
CA ILE A 568 -15.47 30.91 18.64
C ILE A 568 -14.89 32.22 19.19
N ASP A 569 -14.21 32.14 20.34
CA ASP A 569 -13.45 33.26 20.88
C ASP A 569 -12.35 33.69 19.89
N LYS A 570 -12.26 34.99 19.64
CA LYS A 570 -11.30 35.53 18.66
C LYS A 570 -9.86 35.36 19.09
N GLU A 571 -9.55 35.50 20.39
CA GLU A 571 -8.21 35.34 20.93
C GLU A 571 -7.74 33.89 20.76
N LEU A 572 -8.61 32.91 21.03
CA LEU A 572 -8.33 31.49 20.82
C LEU A 572 -8.06 31.19 19.34
N LEU A 573 -8.90 31.70 18.43
CA LEU A 573 -8.73 31.50 17.00
C LEU A 573 -7.43 32.10 16.47
N GLU A 574 -7.07 33.34 16.91
CA GLU A 574 -5.79 33.99 16.56
C GLU A 574 -4.59 33.15 17.06
N THR A 575 -4.65 32.71 18.32
CA THR A 575 -3.59 31.90 18.92
C THR A 575 -3.37 30.59 18.15
N VAL A 576 -4.46 29.90 17.79
CA VAL A 576 -4.37 28.63 17.04
C VAL A 576 -3.89 28.87 15.60
N SER A 577 -4.30 29.98 14.97
CA SER A 577 -3.84 30.34 13.64
C SER A 577 -2.33 30.61 13.62
N LYS A 578 -1.85 31.36 14.59
CA LYS A 578 -0.42 31.63 14.79
C LYS A 578 0.35 30.32 15.04
N LEU A 579 -0.16 29.47 15.92
CA LEU A 579 0.43 28.16 16.20
C LEU A 579 0.52 27.29 14.95
N ALA A 580 -0.53 27.28 14.11
CA ALA A 580 -0.54 26.53 12.85
C ALA A 580 0.56 27.00 11.90
N PHE A 581 0.81 28.30 11.82
CA PHE A 581 1.88 28.86 11.01
C PHE A 581 3.26 28.62 11.63
N ASP A 582 3.40 28.79 12.94
CA ASP A 582 4.67 28.62 13.67
C ASP A 582 5.19 27.17 13.63
N THR A 583 4.34 26.18 13.33
CA THR A 583 4.78 24.78 13.10
C THR A 583 5.54 24.62 11.79
N LEU A 584 5.41 25.54 10.82
CA LEU A 584 6.09 25.44 9.54
C LEU A 584 7.58 25.79 9.69
N LYS A 585 8.45 24.97 9.07
CA LYS A 585 9.84 25.34 8.86
C LYS A 585 9.95 26.10 7.54
N THR A 586 10.01 27.42 7.64
CA THR A 586 9.99 28.33 6.47
C THR A 586 11.31 28.34 5.70
N ASP A 587 12.44 28.12 6.39
CA ASP A 587 13.76 27.94 5.76
C ASP A 587 14.25 26.52 5.98
N LEU A 588 14.21 25.71 4.92
CA LEU A 588 14.58 24.29 4.96
C LEU A 588 16.10 24.07 5.00
N THR A 589 16.88 25.11 4.74
CA THR A 589 18.35 25.06 4.73
C THR A 589 18.97 25.68 5.98
N SER A 590 18.21 26.42 6.76
CA SER A 590 18.65 27.04 8.01
C SER A 590 19.09 25.98 9.02
N PRO A 591 20.27 26.14 9.66
CA PRO A 591 20.72 25.26 10.73
C PRO A 591 19.93 25.40 12.03
N ASP A 592 18.98 26.36 12.11
CA ASP A 592 18.14 26.53 13.29
C ASP A 592 17.16 25.35 13.44
N LEU A 593 17.49 24.46 14.37
CA LEU A 593 16.74 23.23 14.65
C LEU A 593 15.70 23.38 15.75
N SER A 594 15.70 24.50 16.46
CA SER A 594 14.77 24.73 17.55
C SER A 594 14.42 26.20 17.70
N LYS A 595 13.19 26.48 18.11
CA LYS A 595 12.73 27.81 18.50
C LYS A 595 11.74 27.68 19.64
N THR A 596 11.73 28.68 20.54
CA THR A 596 10.73 28.80 21.59
C THR A 596 9.86 30.00 21.27
N ILE A 597 8.55 29.80 21.33
CA ILE A 597 7.58 30.87 21.07
C ILE A 597 6.63 30.98 22.26
N ASP A 598 6.48 32.20 22.74
CA ASP A 598 5.55 32.53 23.82
C ASP A 598 4.20 32.94 23.23
N TYR A 599 3.15 32.31 23.77
CA TYR A 599 1.76 32.59 23.42
C TYR A 599 1.06 33.25 24.61
N LYS A 600 0.50 34.43 24.36
CA LYS A 600 -0.36 35.11 25.34
C LYS A 600 -1.80 34.71 25.07
N VAL A 601 -2.47 34.23 26.08
CA VAL A 601 -3.85 33.74 25.98
C VAL A 601 -4.47 33.70 27.39
N SER A 602 -5.78 33.87 27.49
CA SER A 602 -6.50 33.70 28.74
C SER A 602 -6.38 32.25 29.25
N LYS A 603 -6.51 32.07 30.58
CA LYS A 603 -6.48 30.75 31.20
C LYS A 603 -7.54 29.82 30.59
N GLU A 604 -8.74 30.35 30.36
CA GLU A 604 -9.86 29.61 29.76
C GLU A 604 -9.49 29.12 28.37
N ASN A 605 -8.90 29.96 27.52
CA ASN A 605 -8.46 29.59 26.18
C ASN A 605 -7.31 28.57 26.23
N PHE A 606 -6.37 28.72 27.17
CA PHE A 606 -5.32 27.71 27.36
C PHE A 606 -5.90 26.32 27.69
N ASP A 607 -6.88 26.27 28.60
CA ASP A 607 -7.57 25.03 28.96
C ASP A 607 -8.34 24.44 27.77
N CYS A 608 -8.90 25.28 26.89
CA CYS A 608 -9.47 24.84 25.61
C CYS A 608 -8.43 24.21 24.69
N LEU A 609 -7.23 24.79 24.54
CA LEU A 609 -6.15 24.22 23.74
C LEU A 609 -5.75 22.81 24.20
N LYS A 610 -5.67 22.61 25.52
CA LYS A 610 -5.39 21.29 26.12
C LYS A 610 -6.54 20.31 25.91
N LYS A 611 -7.77 20.73 26.18
CA LYS A 611 -8.99 19.93 26.00
C LYS A 611 -9.16 19.46 24.56
N PHE A 612 -8.86 20.32 23.61
CA PHE A 612 -8.97 20.03 22.18
C PHE A 612 -7.73 19.29 21.61
N GLN A 613 -6.77 18.97 22.47
CA GLN A 613 -5.53 18.28 22.09
C GLN A 613 -4.73 19.04 20.99
N ILE A 614 -4.84 20.35 20.97
CA ILE A 614 -4.05 21.23 20.08
C ILE A 614 -2.64 21.34 20.65
N ILE A 615 -2.53 21.43 21.98
CA ILE A 615 -1.27 21.34 22.73
C ILE A 615 -1.32 20.15 23.69
N SER A 616 -0.16 19.77 24.26
CA SER A 616 -0.09 18.64 25.20
C SER A 616 -0.86 18.93 26.49
N LYS A 617 -1.38 17.86 27.11
CA LYS A 617 -1.99 17.93 28.43
C LYS A 617 -0.99 18.32 29.53
N ASP A 618 0.30 18.09 29.30
CA ASP A 618 1.38 18.35 30.27
C ASP A 618 1.91 19.79 30.17
N GLU A 619 1.45 20.59 29.21
CA GLU A 619 1.83 22.00 29.10
C GLU A 619 1.33 22.80 30.32
N THR A 620 2.15 23.76 30.77
CA THR A 620 1.89 24.62 31.92
C THR A 620 1.61 26.04 31.50
N TYR A 621 0.76 26.74 32.25
CA TYR A 621 0.39 28.13 32.07
C TYR A 621 1.06 28.98 33.11
N ASN A 622 1.62 30.11 32.72
CA ASN A 622 2.14 31.11 33.66
C ASN A 622 1.05 32.14 33.98
N ASP A 623 0.46 32.06 35.18
CA ASP A 623 -0.62 32.93 35.60
C ASP A 623 -0.17 34.41 35.76
N GLU A 624 1.12 34.65 36.07
CA GLU A 624 1.67 36.00 36.23
C GLU A 624 1.74 36.69 34.86
N ASP A 625 2.25 36.02 33.84
CA ASP A 625 2.41 36.56 32.49
C ASP A 625 1.21 36.30 31.59
N LYS A 626 0.21 35.58 32.04
CA LYS A 626 -0.94 35.11 31.26
C LYS A 626 -0.50 34.50 29.91
N SER A 627 0.49 33.61 29.96
CA SER A 627 1.16 33.07 28.82
C SER A 627 1.60 31.63 29.01
N PHE A 628 1.95 30.98 27.92
CA PHE A 628 2.61 29.69 27.91
C PHE A 628 3.65 29.63 26.77
N SER A 629 4.68 28.83 26.96
CA SER A 629 5.77 28.69 26.00
C SER A 629 5.74 27.33 25.31
N LEU A 630 5.86 27.30 24.00
CA LEU A 630 6.03 26.06 23.25
C LEU A 630 7.40 25.98 22.61
N ASN A 631 8.04 24.83 22.75
CA ASN A 631 9.30 24.54 22.10
C ASN A 631 9.05 23.74 20.80
N PHE A 632 9.49 24.32 19.70
CA PHE A 632 9.47 23.71 18.38
C PHE A 632 10.87 23.17 18.10
N TYR A 633 10.97 21.91 17.66
CA TYR A 633 12.25 21.32 17.36
C TYR A 633 12.22 20.43 16.11
N PHE A 634 13.35 20.35 15.45
CA PHE A 634 13.55 19.48 14.29
C PHE A 634 14.58 18.41 14.67
N PRO A 635 14.28 17.09 14.48
CA PRO A 635 15.28 16.05 14.79
C PRO A 635 16.53 16.21 13.93
N GLU A 636 17.70 16.38 14.58
CA GLU A 636 18.97 16.69 13.91
C GLU A 636 19.35 15.68 12.83
N GLU A 637 19.26 14.38 13.12
CA GLU A 637 19.56 13.33 12.13
C GLU A 637 18.70 13.44 10.86
N LYS A 638 17.39 13.70 11.02
CA LYS A 638 16.47 13.87 9.90
C LYS A 638 16.74 15.16 9.14
N PHE A 639 17.12 16.20 9.83
CA PHE A 639 17.49 17.48 9.22
C PHE A 639 18.76 17.33 8.38
N ILE A 640 19.82 16.70 8.92
CA ILE A 640 21.06 16.45 8.19
C ILE A 640 20.79 15.61 6.93
N LEU A 641 20.00 14.54 7.05
CA LEU A 641 19.64 13.70 5.91
C LEU A 641 18.88 14.49 4.82
N MET A 642 17.89 15.28 5.23
CA MET A 642 17.09 16.11 4.33
C MET A 642 17.95 17.18 3.66
N THR A 643 18.73 17.96 4.41
CA THR A 643 19.55 19.05 3.88
C THR A 643 20.67 18.58 2.96
N ASN A 644 21.30 17.45 3.28
CA ASN A 644 22.30 16.83 2.40
C ASN A 644 21.64 16.44 1.06
N LYS A 645 20.44 15.84 1.11
CA LYS A 645 19.72 15.49 -0.12
C LYS A 645 19.25 16.71 -0.91
N LEU A 646 18.77 17.76 -0.24
CA LEU A 646 18.41 19.02 -0.91
C LEU A 646 19.62 19.66 -1.61
N LYS A 647 20.80 19.65 -0.98
CA LYS A 647 22.07 20.13 -1.59
C LYS A 647 22.45 19.29 -2.81
N GLU A 648 22.42 17.96 -2.68
CA GLU A 648 22.70 17.03 -3.78
C GLU A 648 21.78 17.29 -4.99
N LEU A 649 20.51 17.60 -4.74
CA LEU A 649 19.49 17.90 -5.74
C LEU A 649 19.49 19.35 -6.24
N ASN A 650 20.47 20.16 -5.83
CA ASN A 650 20.59 21.55 -6.23
C ASN A 650 19.34 22.40 -5.92
N TYR A 651 18.88 22.32 -4.66
CA TYR A 651 17.66 22.98 -4.15
C TYR A 651 17.54 24.45 -4.55
N GLU A 652 18.63 25.21 -4.47
CA GLU A 652 18.63 26.65 -4.80
C GLU A 652 18.19 26.94 -6.24
N LYS A 653 18.54 26.05 -7.19
CA LYS A 653 18.18 26.21 -8.60
C LYS A 653 16.83 25.58 -8.93
N ASN A 654 16.46 24.50 -8.26
CA ASN A 654 15.22 23.76 -8.54
C ASN A 654 14.53 23.29 -7.27
N PRO A 655 14.00 24.20 -6.44
CA PRO A 655 13.44 23.88 -5.13
C PRO A 655 12.25 22.90 -5.22
N LYS A 656 11.37 23.07 -6.19
CA LYS A 656 10.16 22.22 -6.34
C LYS A 656 10.52 20.77 -6.61
N ASN A 657 11.49 20.51 -7.47
CA ASN A 657 11.94 19.17 -7.78
C ASN A 657 12.72 18.52 -6.62
N ALA A 658 13.56 19.30 -5.95
CA ALA A 658 14.30 18.83 -4.79
C ALA A 658 13.35 18.42 -3.65
N ILE A 659 12.34 19.25 -3.33
CA ILE A 659 11.31 18.91 -2.34
C ILE A 659 10.48 17.73 -2.76
N TYR A 660 10.06 17.65 -4.03
CA TYR A 660 9.34 16.46 -4.55
C TYR A 660 10.12 15.18 -4.27
N THR A 661 11.40 15.15 -4.61
CA THR A 661 12.25 13.96 -4.42
C THR A 661 12.42 13.61 -2.94
N VAL A 662 12.65 14.60 -2.09
CA VAL A 662 12.78 14.41 -0.63
C VAL A 662 11.50 13.85 -0.02
N VAL A 663 10.33 14.33 -0.46
CA VAL A 663 9.01 13.80 -0.02
C VAL A 663 8.80 12.39 -0.55
N GLN A 664 9.11 12.15 -1.82
CA GLN A 664 8.98 10.84 -2.44
C GLN A 664 9.82 9.78 -1.73
N LEU A 665 11.02 10.12 -1.31
CA LEU A 665 11.90 9.24 -0.53
C LEU A 665 11.51 9.13 0.95
N SER A 666 10.46 9.84 1.39
CA SER A 666 9.99 9.88 2.78
C SER A 666 11.05 10.37 3.78
N ILE A 667 12.03 11.13 3.34
CA ILE A 667 13.08 11.74 4.16
C ILE A 667 12.80 13.20 4.50
N GLY A 668 11.82 13.84 3.82
CA GLY A 668 11.44 15.24 4.05
C GLY A 668 10.55 15.39 5.28
N LYS A 669 10.88 16.37 6.13
CA LYS A 669 10.01 16.84 7.18
C LYS A 669 9.98 18.37 7.12
N PHE A 670 8.79 18.93 6.91
CA PHE A 670 8.61 20.37 6.65
C PHE A 670 7.99 21.11 7.85
N LEU A 671 7.68 20.36 8.91
CA LEU A 671 7.09 20.88 10.13
C LEU A 671 8.02 20.62 11.32
N TYR A 672 8.15 21.58 12.20
CA TYR A 672 8.71 21.35 13.52
C TYR A 672 7.86 20.36 14.32
N ASN A 673 8.51 19.54 15.12
CA ASN A 673 7.83 18.89 16.23
C ASN A 673 7.60 19.96 17.30
N VAL A 674 6.41 20.03 17.81
CA VAL A 674 6.17 20.74 19.05
C VAL A 674 6.58 19.78 20.17
N LYS A 675 7.45 20.23 21.08
CA LYS A 675 7.84 19.45 22.23
C LYS A 675 6.62 19.38 23.16
N SER A 676 5.80 18.39 22.93
CA SER A 676 5.03 17.83 24.03
C SER A 676 6.03 17.09 24.90
N ASN A 677 5.96 17.21 26.22
CA ASN A 677 6.60 16.28 27.15
C ASN A 677 5.92 14.90 27.08
N TYR A 678 5.51 14.44 25.89
CA TYR A 678 5.41 13.04 25.60
C TYR A 678 6.85 12.51 25.49
N ALA A 679 7.51 12.42 26.65
CA ALA A 679 8.37 11.28 26.83
C ALA A 679 7.47 10.09 26.50
N VAL A 680 7.75 9.40 25.41
CA VAL A 680 7.39 8.01 25.27
C VAL A 680 7.97 7.40 26.54
N LYS A 681 7.15 7.28 27.60
CA LYS A 681 7.42 6.36 28.68
C LYS A 681 7.57 5.08 27.89
N GLU A 682 8.77 4.51 27.86
CA GLU A 682 8.94 3.11 27.52
C GLU A 682 7.81 2.43 28.27
N SER A 683 6.79 2.05 27.53
CA SER A 683 5.64 1.43 28.16
C SER A 683 6.20 0.16 28.74
N SER A 684 6.30 0.11 30.05
CA SER A 684 6.50 -1.13 30.80
C SER A 684 5.22 -1.94 30.61
N TYR A 685 5.04 -2.42 29.37
CA TYR A 685 3.88 -3.15 28.93
C TYR A 685 3.98 -4.54 29.55
N ASN A 686 3.17 -4.80 30.53
CA ASN A 686 3.00 -6.15 31.03
C ASN A 686 2.10 -6.88 30.04
N PHE A 687 2.72 -7.62 29.11
CA PHE A 687 2.08 -8.38 28.03
C PHE A 687 1.16 -9.51 28.52
N ASP A 688 1.24 -9.86 29.81
CA ASP A 688 0.40 -10.89 30.40
C ASP A 688 -1.00 -10.42 30.82
N LYS A 689 -1.25 -9.10 30.81
CA LYS A 689 -2.57 -8.55 31.11
C LYS A 689 -3.41 -8.36 29.84
N ASN A 690 -4.65 -8.82 29.91
CA ASN A 690 -5.65 -8.59 28.87
C ASN A 690 -5.77 -7.07 28.58
N PRO A 691 -5.52 -6.60 27.35
CA PRO A 691 -5.59 -5.17 27.04
C PRO A 691 -6.96 -4.53 27.33
N PHE A 692 -8.05 -5.32 27.34
CA PHE A 692 -9.39 -4.86 27.69
C PHE A 692 -9.60 -4.57 29.17
N GLU A 693 -8.73 -5.05 30.07
CA GLU A 693 -8.78 -4.71 31.50
C GLU A 693 -8.39 -3.26 31.79
N ARG A 694 -7.79 -2.56 30.82
CA ARG A 694 -7.39 -1.15 30.92
C ARG A 694 -8.45 -0.18 30.44
N LEU A 695 -9.52 -0.68 29.85
CA LEU A 695 -10.63 0.18 29.47
C LEU A 695 -11.32 0.70 30.75
N PRO A 696 -11.78 1.97 30.75
CA PRO A 696 -12.71 2.46 31.75
C PRO A 696 -13.89 1.49 31.88
N GLU A 697 -14.46 1.37 33.10
CA GLU A 697 -15.47 0.34 33.38
C GLU A 697 -16.69 0.41 32.47
N ASP A 698 -17.10 1.62 32.08
CA ASP A 698 -18.15 1.88 31.07
C ASP A 698 -17.84 1.38 29.67
N GLN A 699 -16.58 1.06 29.37
CA GLN A 699 -16.13 0.54 28.08
C GLN A 699 -15.82 -0.97 28.11
N LYS A 700 -15.69 -1.57 29.31
CA LYS A 700 -15.43 -3.01 29.47
C LYS A 700 -16.61 -3.90 29.06
N GLU A 701 -17.84 -3.43 29.32
CA GLU A 701 -19.06 -4.16 28.95
C GLU A 701 -19.18 -4.39 27.44
N ILE A 702 -18.67 -3.45 26.64
CA ILE A 702 -18.77 -3.51 25.17
C ILE A 702 -17.74 -4.49 24.57
N ALA A 703 -16.61 -4.68 25.24
CA ALA A 703 -15.57 -5.62 24.82
C ALA A 703 -15.94 -7.09 25.09
N GLN A 704 -16.97 -7.33 25.91
CA GLN A 704 -17.43 -8.69 26.30
C GLN A 704 -18.59 -9.22 25.44
N ILE A 705 -19.22 -8.40 24.58
CA ILE A 705 -20.49 -8.74 23.91
C ILE A 705 -20.32 -9.63 22.66
N HIS A 706 -19.10 -9.89 22.18
CA HIS A 706 -18.88 -10.83 21.08
C HIS A 706 -17.74 -11.81 21.38
N PRO A 707 -18.05 -13.12 21.55
CA PRO A 707 -17.06 -14.17 21.71
C PRO A 707 -16.25 -14.46 20.43
#